data_75e92a1642150fc8ef4a62fc87c43858
#
_entry.id   75e92a1642150fc8ef4a62fc87c43858
#
_cell.length_a   1.000
_cell.length_b   1.000
_cell.length_c   1.000
_cell.angle_alpha   90.00
_cell.angle_beta   90.00
_cell.angle_gamma   90.00
#
_symmetry.space_group_name_H-M   'P 1'
#
loop_
_entity.id
_entity.type
_entity.pdbx_description
1 polymer ?
#
loop_
_entity_poly.entity_id
_entity_poly.type
_entity_poly.pdbx_seq_one_letter_code
_entity_poly.pdbx_strand_id
1 'polypeptide(L)'
;MKRTLFLISLVLLAANVFSQDYKILNPVIWPESDANDSVYTVGGYRHGLSFFPQVRHDDVEYIAGEKLDFDKFHSADVINEWLVRWSQEYPDLVDLYQVAESFEGRPILQMTITNKSKGKHTDKPAAFFEGNRHSGEITSTESVMWLARYLLNSYGKDDEISRLVDNFTFYLRPVNNPDGHNLYIHTAQSNRSTVRPTDNDNDGLLDEDSPDDINGDGIILSMRWKDDEKGNMIIDPEDPGGRIMKRVSPGEGDYRLEPEGIDNDGDGRINEDGIGGLDLHRNYPENWRPESNVEATGRGFTQRGAGEYPLSETETRSVVTFLLSHPNVYIVNSMDTRVPMHLRPPSTSPSDERMYEEDLEWYKYFDEIGKKITGYQRAGDVYQDYGGGNPLFGHGPDFGYWYYGSIWYGDELWNGARFKDYDDDGDIDEIDLLRWDDEENNGDGFIEWTEAVHPVYGKVEIGGFHPKFFSQNPPARHLLPWAKNQALFNLEMVKHLPMLEWDDIKVKKEKSYKKDSTDYRITVTYRNTGKLPTALKQAHLVKIVKEDQVTISFDRKLVEGEDPVMKIISEERGRGRGYYGRYGRDRAQSSLTLDAGYAQGGCTNSREFTVRLYREAEIRGEATVSSTRGGILKEKEFVIK
;
A
#
# COMPACT_ATOMS: atom_id res chain seq x y z
N MET A 1 -40.39 29.73 21.78
CA MET A 1 -40.68 28.41 21.20
C MET A 1 -40.42 28.31 19.68
N LYS A 2 -40.87 29.20 18.79
CA LYS A 2 -40.63 29.07 17.34
C LYS A 2 -39.17 29.20 16.89
N ARG A 3 -38.31 29.98 17.57
CA ARG A 3 -36.88 30.13 17.24
C ARG A 3 -36.05 28.92 17.70
N THR A 4 -36.42 28.27 18.79
CA THR A 4 -35.70 27.07 19.29
C THR A 4 -36.01 25.85 18.45
N LEU A 5 -37.23 25.71 17.93
CA LEU A 5 -37.58 24.63 16.99
C LEU A 5 -36.86 24.79 15.64
N PHE A 6 -36.64 26.03 15.17
CA PHE A 6 -35.92 26.27 13.92
C PHE A 6 -34.41 25.91 14.02
N LEU A 7 -33.80 26.22 15.19
CA LEU A 7 -32.42 25.84 15.45
C LEU A 7 -32.24 24.32 15.58
N ILE A 8 -33.19 23.63 16.23
CA ILE A 8 -33.15 22.16 16.35
C ILE A 8 -33.35 21.49 14.97
N SER A 9 -34.22 22.03 14.12
CA SER A 9 -34.42 21.55 12.76
C SER A 9 -33.18 21.81 11.87
N LEU A 10 -32.45 22.92 12.06
CA LEU A 10 -31.22 23.20 11.33
C LEU A 10 -30.06 22.29 11.77
N VAL A 11 -29.96 22.00 13.08
CA VAL A 11 -28.95 21.09 13.61
C VAL A 11 -29.24 19.64 13.18
N LEU A 12 -30.51 19.24 13.11
CA LEU A 12 -30.89 17.94 12.59
C LEU A 12 -30.71 17.81 11.06
N LEU A 13 -30.91 18.91 10.30
CA LEU A 13 -30.56 18.90 8.87
C LEU A 13 -29.05 18.89 8.66
N ALA A 14 -28.27 19.64 9.43
CA ALA A 14 -26.81 19.61 9.35
C ALA A 14 -26.25 18.23 9.75
N ALA A 15 -26.81 17.59 10.80
CA ALA A 15 -26.43 16.22 11.17
C ALA A 15 -26.75 15.20 10.08
N ASN A 16 -27.85 15.37 9.34
CA ASN A 16 -28.20 14.50 8.24
C ASN A 16 -27.36 14.74 6.97
N VAL A 17 -26.89 15.96 6.73
CA VAL A 17 -25.98 16.24 5.61
C VAL A 17 -24.59 15.66 5.87
N PHE A 18 -24.11 15.70 7.11
CA PHE A 18 -22.84 15.05 7.48
C PHE A 18 -22.93 13.52 7.59
N SER A 19 -24.12 12.93 7.73
CA SER A 19 -24.27 11.48 7.80
C SER A 19 -24.43 10.81 6.42
N GLN A 20 -24.68 11.58 5.36
CA GLN A 20 -24.81 11.03 4.01
C GLN A 20 -23.46 10.68 3.37
N ASP A 21 -22.40 11.41 3.70
CA ASP A 21 -21.06 11.13 3.18
C ASP A 21 -20.38 9.93 3.88
N TYR A 22 -20.90 9.49 5.04
CA TYR A 22 -20.44 8.26 5.70
C TYR A 22 -21.19 6.99 5.28
N LYS A 23 -22.06 7.05 4.29
CA LYS A 23 -22.76 5.86 3.74
C LYS A 23 -21.85 4.88 2.99
N ILE A 24 -20.61 5.24 2.75
CA ILE A 24 -19.63 4.41 2.05
C ILE A 24 -19.12 3.27 2.92
N LEU A 25 -19.21 3.39 4.23
CA LEU A 25 -19.02 2.28 5.14
C LEU A 25 -20.42 1.84 5.60
N ASN A 26 -21.07 0.99 4.82
CA ASN A 26 -22.16 0.21 5.39
C ASN A 26 -21.64 -0.35 6.70
N PRO A 27 -22.31 -0.10 7.84
CA PRO A 27 -21.89 -0.70 9.08
C PRO A 27 -21.82 -2.19 8.80
N VAL A 28 -20.63 -2.73 8.93
CA VAL A 28 -20.41 -4.16 8.85
C VAL A 28 -21.28 -4.76 9.91
N ILE A 29 -22.34 -5.43 9.50
CA ILE A 29 -23.09 -6.28 10.42
C ILE A 29 -22.25 -7.53 10.53
N TRP A 30 -21.30 -7.51 11.46
CA TRP A 30 -20.61 -8.71 11.87
C TRP A 30 -21.64 -9.68 12.44
N PRO A 31 -21.52 -10.99 12.17
CA PRO A 31 -22.25 -11.97 12.94
C PRO A 31 -22.05 -11.70 14.44
N GLU A 32 -23.09 -11.84 15.26
CA GLU A 32 -23.01 -11.56 16.70
C GLU A 32 -21.86 -12.32 17.40
N SER A 33 -21.47 -13.48 16.87
CA SER A 33 -20.29 -14.25 17.32
C SER A 33 -18.97 -13.52 17.12
N ASP A 34 -18.86 -12.62 16.15
CA ASP A 34 -17.63 -11.90 15.81
C ASP A 34 -17.60 -10.51 16.45
N ALA A 35 -18.72 -10.04 17.01
CA ALA A 35 -18.80 -8.74 17.65
C ALA A 35 -17.78 -8.58 18.81
N ASN A 36 -17.47 -9.67 19.51
CA ASN A 36 -16.43 -9.69 20.54
C ASN A 36 -15.01 -9.78 19.98
N ASP A 37 -14.85 -10.27 18.77
CA ASP A 37 -13.57 -10.37 18.07
C ASP A 37 -13.24 -9.12 17.24
N SER A 38 -14.21 -8.23 17.06
CA SER A 38 -14.04 -6.97 16.33
C SER A 38 -13.16 -5.94 17.07
N VAL A 39 -12.89 -6.14 18.36
CA VAL A 39 -11.94 -5.35 19.13
C VAL A 39 -10.72 -6.21 19.41
N TYR A 40 -9.58 -5.84 18.86
CA TYR A 40 -8.32 -6.52 19.06
C TYR A 40 -7.26 -5.60 19.63
N THR A 41 -6.23 -6.20 20.20
CA THR A 41 -5.11 -5.48 20.79
C THR A 41 -3.84 -5.82 20.01
N VAL A 42 -3.18 -4.81 19.47
CA VAL A 42 -1.85 -4.92 18.90
C VAL A 42 -0.93 -3.99 19.70
N GLY A 43 0.22 -4.49 20.13
CA GLY A 43 1.13 -3.73 20.97
C GLY A 43 0.50 -3.29 22.30
N GLY A 44 -0.42 -4.06 22.87
CA GLY A 44 -1.12 -3.73 24.12
C GLY A 44 -2.25 -2.72 24.00
N TYR A 45 -2.56 -2.23 22.79
CA TYR A 45 -3.59 -1.22 22.55
C TYR A 45 -4.81 -1.83 21.90
N ARG A 46 -5.98 -1.32 22.30
CA ARG A 46 -7.23 -1.65 21.63
C ARG A 46 -7.34 -0.84 20.36
N HIS A 47 -7.50 -1.51 19.25
CA HIS A 47 -7.90 -0.92 17.99
C HIS A 47 -9.41 -1.09 17.83
N GLY A 48 -10.03 -0.10 17.21
CA GLY A 48 -11.46 -0.12 16.98
C GLY A 48 -11.92 -1.29 16.12
N LEU A 49 -13.20 -1.37 15.92
CA LEU A 49 -13.84 -2.34 15.05
C LEU A 49 -13.16 -2.37 13.68
N SER A 50 -13.04 -3.55 13.12
CA SER A 50 -12.74 -3.67 11.71
C SER A 50 -13.86 -3.01 10.91
N PHE A 51 -13.52 -2.01 10.09
CA PHE A 51 -14.50 -1.30 9.26
C PHE A 51 -14.81 -2.04 7.96
N PHE A 52 -14.18 -3.20 7.75
CA PHE A 52 -14.23 -3.90 6.49
C PHE A 52 -15.07 -5.17 6.61
N PRO A 53 -16.24 -5.23 5.96
CA PRO A 53 -17.08 -6.41 5.96
C PRO A 53 -16.37 -7.58 5.30
N GLN A 54 -16.62 -8.78 5.81
CA GLN A 54 -16.29 -9.97 5.05
C GLN A 54 -17.24 -10.08 3.84
N VAL A 55 -16.70 -10.41 2.69
CA VAL A 55 -17.51 -10.70 1.50
C VAL A 55 -18.32 -11.95 1.75
N ARG A 56 -19.64 -11.88 1.54
CA ARG A 56 -20.51 -13.03 1.59
C ARG A 56 -20.31 -13.83 0.32
N HIS A 57 -19.83 -15.04 0.46
CA HIS A 57 -19.55 -15.94 -0.67
C HIS A 57 -20.80 -16.33 -1.45
N ASP A 58 -21.96 -16.30 -0.80
CA ASP A 58 -23.24 -16.69 -1.40
C ASP A 58 -23.77 -15.66 -2.41
N ASP A 59 -23.24 -14.44 -2.38
CA ASP A 59 -23.67 -13.31 -3.22
C ASP A 59 -22.83 -13.17 -4.50
N VAL A 60 -21.82 -14.02 -4.72
CA VAL A 60 -20.90 -13.95 -5.86
C VAL A 60 -21.09 -15.16 -6.77
N GLU A 61 -21.54 -14.92 -8.00
CA GLU A 61 -21.58 -15.95 -9.03
C GLU A 61 -20.17 -16.19 -9.62
N TYR A 62 -19.76 -17.46 -9.66
CA TYR A 62 -18.52 -17.85 -10.34
C TYR A 62 -18.75 -18.00 -11.84
N ILE A 63 -17.95 -17.34 -12.64
CA ILE A 63 -17.84 -17.62 -14.06
C ILE A 63 -16.92 -18.85 -14.18
N ALA A 64 -17.53 -20.03 -14.34
CA ALA A 64 -16.79 -21.27 -14.37
C ALA A 64 -15.82 -21.32 -15.54
N GLY A 65 -14.52 -21.39 -15.26
CA GLY A 65 -13.52 -21.90 -16.18
C GLY A 65 -12.40 -20.97 -16.64
N GLU A 66 -12.34 -19.72 -16.23
CA GLU A 66 -11.18 -18.91 -16.55
C GLU A 66 -10.00 -19.27 -15.66
N LYS A 67 -8.87 -19.64 -16.28
CA LYS A 67 -7.63 -19.96 -15.56
C LYS A 67 -6.88 -18.69 -15.23
N LEU A 68 -6.23 -18.68 -14.06
CA LEU A 68 -5.26 -17.66 -13.70
C LEU A 68 -3.89 -18.05 -14.30
N ASP A 69 -3.71 -17.78 -15.56
CA ASP A 69 -2.46 -18.02 -16.30
C ASP A 69 -1.78 -16.66 -16.53
N PHE A 70 -0.51 -16.50 -16.15
CA PHE A 70 0.20 -15.22 -16.28
C PHE A 70 0.87 -15.09 -17.66
N ASP A 71 0.18 -15.49 -18.68
CA ASP A 71 0.45 -15.26 -20.11
C ASP A 71 -0.60 -14.31 -20.74
N LYS A 72 -1.47 -13.74 -19.92
CA LYS A 72 -2.46 -12.72 -20.27
C LYS A 72 -2.79 -11.86 -19.06
N PHE A 73 -3.39 -10.71 -19.29
CA PHE A 73 -3.94 -9.84 -18.24
C PHE A 73 -5.39 -10.22 -17.93
N HIS A 74 -5.79 -10.03 -16.68
CA HIS A 74 -7.12 -10.40 -16.19
C HIS A 74 -7.93 -9.15 -15.86
N SER A 75 -9.23 -9.17 -16.16
CA SER A 75 -10.15 -8.10 -15.75
C SER A 75 -10.35 -8.09 -14.24
N ALA A 76 -10.82 -6.96 -13.70
CA ALA A 76 -11.13 -6.83 -12.27
C ALA A 76 -12.16 -7.89 -11.81
N ASP A 77 -13.11 -8.24 -12.66
CA ASP A 77 -14.13 -9.25 -12.36
C ASP A 77 -13.51 -10.65 -12.21
N VAL A 78 -12.61 -11.04 -13.12
CA VAL A 78 -11.87 -12.31 -13.04
C VAL A 78 -10.97 -12.34 -11.79
N ILE A 79 -10.30 -11.24 -11.47
CA ILE A 79 -9.50 -11.12 -10.25
C ILE A 79 -10.38 -11.33 -9.01
N ASN A 80 -11.51 -10.63 -8.92
CA ASN A 80 -12.44 -10.75 -7.79
C ASN A 80 -12.98 -12.18 -7.65
N GLU A 81 -13.31 -12.83 -8.76
CA GLU A 81 -13.72 -14.24 -8.77
C GLU A 81 -12.66 -15.15 -8.14
N TRP A 82 -11.38 -14.99 -8.49
CA TRP A 82 -10.30 -15.76 -7.90
C TRP A 82 -10.10 -15.48 -6.41
N LEU A 83 -10.26 -14.23 -5.96
CA LEU A 83 -10.18 -13.89 -4.53
C LEU A 83 -11.29 -14.60 -3.74
N VAL A 84 -12.51 -14.59 -4.25
CA VAL A 84 -13.65 -15.31 -3.63
C VAL A 84 -13.39 -16.81 -3.62
N ARG A 85 -12.96 -17.38 -4.72
CA ARG A 85 -12.62 -18.80 -4.83
C ARG A 85 -11.55 -19.22 -3.82
N TRP A 86 -10.47 -18.48 -3.71
CA TRP A 86 -9.42 -18.81 -2.73
C TRP A 86 -9.89 -18.70 -1.29
N SER A 87 -10.77 -17.76 -0.98
CA SER A 87 -11.34 -17.67 0.38
C SER A 87 -12.19 -18.89 0.76
N GLN A 88 -12.80 -19.54 -0.22
CA GLN A 88 -13.56 -20.78 -0.04
C GLN A 88 -12.66 -22.03 -0.04
N GLU A 89 -11.62 -22.06 -0.89
CA GLU A 89 -10.70 -23.19 -0.98
C GLU A 89 -9.73 -23.27 0.21
N TYR A 90 -9.39 -22.11 0.81
CA TYR A 90 -8.41 -22.01 1.91
C TYR A 90 -9.00 -21.29 3.14
N PRO A 91 -10.12 -21.76 3.72
CA PRO A 91 -10.83 -21.04 4.80
C PRO A 91 -10.00 -20.86 6.07
N ASP A 92 -9.00 -21.71 6.31
CA ASP A 92 -8.09 -21.63 7.46
C ASP A 92 -6.95 -20.61 7.27
N LEU A 93 -6.74 -20.14 6.04
CA LEU A 93 -5.64 -19.22 5.69
C LEU A 93 -6.15 -17.88 5.20
N VAL A 94 -7.29 -17.81 4.54
CA VAL A 94 -7.78 -16.65 3.80
C VAL A 94 -9.00 -16.04 4.45
N ASP A 95 -8.97 -14.71 4.64
CA ASP A 95 -10.15 -13.88 4.83
C ASP A 95 -10.25 -12.90 3.66
N LEU A 96 -11.48 -12.62 3.22
CA LEU A 96 -11.78 -11.70 2.13
C LEU A 96 -12.68 -10.57 2.63
N TYR A 97 -12.37 -9.32 2.25
CA TYR A 97 -13.07 -8.13 2.69
C TYR A 97 -13.42 -7.25 1.51
N GLN A 98 -14.59 -6.65 1.51
CA GLN A 98 -14.89 -5.47 0.71
C GLN A 98 -14.49 -4.24 1.51
N VAL A 99 -13.42 -3.57 1.11
CA VAL A 99 -12.86 -2.43 1.85
C VAL A 99 -13.47 -1.09 1.43
N ALA A 100 -14.05 -1.03 0.24
CA ALA A 100 -14.73 0.15 -0.30
C ALA A 100 -15.56 -0.23 -1.54
N GLU A 101 -16.25 0.78 -2.08
CA GLU A 101 -16.86 0.79 -3.41
C GLU A 101 -16.25 1.94 -4.20
N SER A 102 -16.00 1.70 -5.49
CA SER A 102 -15.53 2.71 -6.42
C SER A 102 -16.63 3.70 -6.79
N PHE A 103 -16.29 4.70 -7.59
CA PHE A 103 -17.26 5.71 -8.07
C PHE A 103 -18.45 5.07 -8.81
N GLU A 104 -18.21 4.07 -9.66
CA GLU A 104 -19.25 3.33 -10.39
C GLU A 104 -19.91 2.20 -9.56
N GLY A 105 -19.57 2.07 -8.28
CA GLY A 105 -20.17 1.08 -7.38
C GLY A 105 -19.55 -0.32 -7.46
N ARG A 106 -18.36 -0.49 -8.05
CA ARG A 106 -17.66 -1.77 -8.05
C ARG A 106 -16.99 -2.04 -6.71
N PRO A 107 -17.02 -3.28 -6.21
CA PRO A 107 -16.39 -3.62 -4.94
C PRO A 107 -14.86 -3.56 -5.07
N ILE A 108 -14.22 -2.91 -4.10
CA ILE A 108 -12.76 -2.98 -3.91
C ILE A 108 -12.51 -4.08 -2.89
N LEU A 109 -11.97 -5.20 -3.36
CA LEU A 109 -11.73 -6.38 -2.53
C LEU A 109 -10.29 -6.43 -2.03
N GLN A 110 -10.13 -6.91 -0.80
CA GLN A 110 -8.85 -7.13 -0.16
C GLN A 110 -8.81 -8.49 0.52
N MET A 111 -7.74 -9.21 0.33
CA MET A 111 -7.53 -10.53 0.91
C MET A 111 -6.47 -10.47 2.01
N THR A 112 -6.69 -11.23 3.07
CA THR A 112 -5.71 -11.52 4.11
C THR A 112 -5.27 -12.96 3.99
N ILE A 113 -3.95 -13.21 3.96
CA ILE A 113 -3.38 -14.56 4.01
C ILE A 113 -2.55 -14.70 5.28
N THR A 114 -2.92 -15.62 6.14
CA THR A 114 -2.17 -16.03 7.34
C THR A 114 -2.76 -17.32 7.90
N ASN A 115 -1.99 -18.13 8.59
CA ASN A 115 -2.55 -19.29 9.32
C ASN A 115 -3.30 -18.82 10.58
N LYS A 116 -4.63 -18.90 10.53
CA LYS A 116 -5.55 -18.46 11.61
C LYS A 116 -5.37 -19.27 12.90
N SER A 117 -4.96 -20.54 12.79
CA SER A 117 -4.72 -21.39 13.96
C SER A 117 -3.51 -20.95 14.80
N LYS A 118 -2.60 -20.17 14.23
CA LYS A 118 -1.41 -19.65 14.91
C LYS A 118 -1.62 -18.30 15.59
N GLY A 119 -2.75 -17.66 15.38
CA GLY A 119 -3.12 -16.38 15.98
C GLY A 119 -3.91 -15.50 15.03
N LYS A 120 -4.47 -14.40 15.56
CA LYS A 120 -5.19 -13.42 14.76
C LYS A 120 -4.22 -12.72 13.79
N HIS A 121 -4.72 -12.34 12.62
CA HIS A 121 -3.94 -11.61 11.62
C HIS A 121 -3.33 -10.30 12.16
N THR A 122 -4.01 -9.66 13.13
CA THR A 122 -3.57 -8.41 13.76
C THR A 122 -2.54 -8.59 14.87
N ASP A 123 -2.37 -9.82 15.37
CA ASP A 123 -1.40 -10.17 16.42
C ASP A 123 -0.04 -10.55 15.84
N LYS A 124 0.10 -10.52 14.52
CA LYS A 124 1.31 -10.88 13.78
C LYS A 124 1.87 -9.66 13.04
N PRO A 125 3.20 -9.55 12.87
CA PRO A 125 3.75 -8.57 11.94
C PRO A 125 3.18 -8.77 10.54
N ALA A 126 2.97 -7.68 9.80
CA ALA A 126 2.26 -7.76 8.53
C ALA A 126 2.92 -6.92 7.43
N ALA A 127 2.63 -7.32 6.20
CA ALA A 127 2.88 -6.54 4.99
C ALA A 127 1.59 -6.31 4.22
N PHE A 128 1.53 -5.19 3.51
CA PHE A 128 0.42 -4.82 2.63
C PHE A 128 0.95 -4.56 1.22
N PHE A 129 0.40 -5.26 0.25
CA PHE A 129 0.77 -5.14 -1.16
C PHE A 129 -0.45 -4.80 -1.99
N GLU A 130 -0.35 -3.71 -2.75
CA GLU A 130 -1.42 -3.28 -3.64
C GLU A 130 -0.93 -3.12 -5.08
N GLY A 131 -1.84 -3.41 -6.02
CA GLY A 131 -1.69 -3.13 -7.43
C GLY A 131 -2.81 -2.22 -7.94
N ASN A 132 -2.65 -1.76 -9.16
CA ASN A 132 -3.66 -1.04 -9.92
C ASN A 132 -4.24 0.19 -9.19
N ARG A 133 -3.37 0.98 -8.60
CA ARG A 133 -3.72 2.32 -8.14
C ARG A 133 -3.93 3.22 -9.35
N HIS A 134 -2.97 3.24 -10.27
CA HIS A 134 -3.16 3.78 -11.60
C HIS A 134 -3.83 2.73 -12.48
N SER A 135 -4.93 3.09 -13.09
CA SER A 135 -5.86 2.17 -13.72
C SER A 135 -5.26 1.34 -14.86
N GLY A 136 -4.38 1.94 -15.67
CA GLY A 136 -3.70 1.28 -16.78
C GLY A 136 -2.48 0.46 -16.39
N GLU A 137 -2.06 0.47 -15.12
CA GLU A 137 -0.82 -0.14 -14.66
C GLU A 137 -1.06 -1.55 -14.08
N ILE A 138 -1.65 -2.40 -14.93
CA ILE A 138 -2.23 -3.68 -14.54
C ILE A 138 -1.23 -4.82 -14.32
N THR A 139 0.03 -4.66 -14.70
CA THR A 139 1.12 -5.61 -14.35
C THR A 139 1.27 -5.73 -12.83
N SER A 140 1.02 -4.66 -12.11
CA SER A 140 1.02 -4.63 -10.65
C SER A 140 -0.05 -5.55 -10.04
N THR A 141 -1.25 -5.59 -10.63
CA THR A 141 -2.33 -6.53 -10.29
C THR A 141 -1.84 -7.97 -10.39
N GLU A 142 -1.24 -8.32 -11.52
CA GLU A 142 -0.76 -9.68 -11.78
C GLU A 142 0.36 -10.09 -10.81
N SER A 143 1.18 -9.14 -10.37
CA SER A 143 2.20 -9.39 -9.34
C SER A 143 1.58 -9.77 -8.00
N VAL A 144 0.56 -9.04 -7.55
CA VAL A 144 -0.17 -9.35 -6.30
C VAL A 144 -0.88 -10.70 -6.41
N MET A 145 -1.51 -10.99 -7.54
CA MET A 145 -2.19 -12.28 -7.79
C MET A 145 -1.20 -13.44 -7.85
N TRP A 146 -0.03 -13.23 -8.46
CA TRP A 146 1.02 -14.24 -8.47
C TRP A 146 1.51 -14.57 -7.06
N LEU A 147 1.74 -13.55 -6.23
CA LEU A 147 2.13 -13.72 -4.82
C LEU A 147 1.09 -14.51 -4.04
N ALA A 148 -0.18 -14.13 -4.16
CA ALA A 148 -1.28 -14.83 -3.52
C ALA A 148 -1.32 -16.32 -3.87
N ARG A 149 -1.30 -16.62 -5.18
CA ARG A 149 -1.26 -18.01 -5.68
C ARG A 149 -0.04 -18.77 -5.18
N TYR A 150 1.12 -18.14 -5.17
CA TYR A 150 2.36 -18.77 -4.73
C TYR A 150 2.31 -19.13 -3.24
N LEU A 151 1.86 -18.23 -2.38
CA LEU A 151 1.69 -18.47 -0.95
C LEU A 151 0.73 -19.64 -0.69
N LEU A 152 -0.46 -19.62 -1.29
CA LEU A 152 -1.50 -20.62 -1.07
C LEU A 152 -1.11 -22.00 -1.61
N ASN A 153 -0.50 -22.06 -2.79
CA ASN A 153 -0.09 -23.31 -3.40
C ASN A 153 1.13 -23.96 -2.73
N SER A 154 1.98 -23.17 -2.09
CA SER A 154 3.22 -23.62 -1.45
C SER A 154 3.06 -23.92 0.04
N TYR A 155 2.01 -23.38 0.69
CA TYR A 155 1.74 -23.65 2.10
C TYR A 155 1.54 -25.15 2.36
N GLY A 156 2.22 -25.66 3.39
CA GLY A 156 2.25 -27.08 3.73
C GLY A 156 3.11 -27.98 2.81
N LYS A 157 3.78 -27.39 1.79
CA LYS A 157 4.66 -28.09 0.85
C LYS A 157 6.08 -27.51 0.85
N ASP A 158 6.20 -26.21 1.08
CA ASP A 158 7.46 -25.48 1.22
C ASP A 158 7.56 -25.00 2.68
N ASP A 159 8.64 -25.37 3.36
CA ASP A 159 8.83 -25.09 4.79
C ASP A 159 9.02 -23.58 5.04
N GLU A 160 9.70 -22.86 4.14
CA GLU A 160 9.89 -21.42 4.28
C GLU A 160 8.57 -20.67 4.13
N ILE A 161 7.80 -21.00 3.08
CA ILE A 161 6.49 -20.36 2.86
C ILE A 161 5.52 -20.69 4.00
N SER A 162 5.52 -21.94 4.47
CA SER A 162 4.69 -22.34 5.61
C SER A 162 5.05 -21.54 6.86
N ARG A 163 6.34 -21.38 7.16
CA ARG A 163 6.82 -20.56 8.28
C ARG A 163 6.42 -19.10 8.13
N LEU A 164 6.49 -18.53 6.92
CA LEU A 164 6.09 -17.14 6.68
C LEU A 164 4.59 -16.94 6.93
N VAL A 165 3.75 -17.79 6.39
CA VAL A 165 2.28 -17.73 6.56
C VAL A 165 1.87 -18.04 8.01
N ASP A 166 2.61 -18.88 8.73
CA ASP A 166 2.36 -19.16 10.15
C ASP A 166 2.65 -17.95 11.05
N ASN A 167 3.68 -17.19 10.75
CA ASN A 167 4.18 -16.13 11.64
C ASN A 167 3.82 -14.71 11.22
N PHE A 168 3.51 -14.50 9.95
CA PHE A 168 3.22 -13.18 9.39
C PHE A 168 1.83 -13.11 8.75
N THR A 169 1.40 -11.89 8.50
CA THR A 169 0.14 -11.62 7.79
C THR A 169 0.43 -10.88 6.49
N PHE A 170 -0.14 -11.36 5.41
CA PHE A 170 -0.11 -10.72 4.10
C PHE A 170 -1.48 -10.13 3.82
N TYR A 171 -1.55 -8.81 3.66
CA TYR A 171 -2.73 -8.11 3.16
C TYR A 171 -2.52 -7.80 1.69
N LEU A 172 -3.40 -8.27 0.84
CA LEU A 172 -3.26 -8.22 -0.61
C LEU A 172 -4.47 -7.53 -1.24
N ARG A 173 -4.22 -6.47 -1.98
CA ARG A 173 -5.23 -5.71 -2.74
C ARG A 173 -4.81 -5.64 -4.21
N PRO A 174 -5.22 -6.60 -5.05
CA PRO A 174 -4.78 -6.65 -6.44
C PRO A 174 -5.30 -5.51 -7.30
N VAL A 175 -6.53 -5.06 -7.05
CA VAL A 175 -7.18 -4.00 -7.83
C VAL A 175 -7.67 -2.91 -6.88
N ASN A 176 -6.99 -1.77 -6.88
CA ASN A 176 -7.38 -0.63 -6.07
C ASN A 176 -8.30 0.35 -6.81
N ASN A 177 -8.26 0.39 -8.15
CA ASN A 177 -9.08 1.23 -9.02
C ASN A 177 -9.87 0.36 -10.03
N PRO A 178 -10.94 -0.32 -9.60
CA PRO A 178 -11.64 -1.28 -10.46
C PRO A 178 -12.37 -0.64 -11.64
N ASP A 179 -12.83 0.60 -11.52
CA ASP A 179 -13.50 1.31 -12.61
C ASP A 179 -12.52 1.60 -13.74
N GLY A 180 -11.40 2.21 -13.43
CA GLY A 180 -10.36 2.50 -14.40
C GLY A 180 -9.72 1.23 -14.97
N HIS A 181 -9.57 0.17 -14.17
CA HIS A 181 -9.12 -1.14 -14.63
C HIS A 181 -10.05 -1.71 -15.71
N ASN A 182 -11.37 -1.66 -15.46
CA ASN A 182 -12.35 -2.13 -16.43
C ASN A 182 -12.37 -1.27 -17.69
N LEU A 183 -12.31 0.05 -17.55
CA LEU A 183 -12.18 0.95 -18.71
C LEU A 183 -10.96 0.56 -19.55
N TYR A 184 -9.81 0.39 -18.91
CA TYR A 184 -8.55 0.07 -19.58
C TYR A 184 -8.57 -1.28 -20.30
N ILE A 185 -9.12 -2.32 -19.68
CA ILE A 185 -9.16 -3.67 -20.27
C ILE A 185 -10.17 -3.78 -21.41
N HIS A 186 -11.34 -3.15 -21.28
CA HIS A 186 -12.49 -3.43 -22.16
C HIS A 186 -12.74 -2.37 -23.24
N THR A 187 -12.00 -1.27 -23.25
CA THR A 187 -12.14 -0.22 -24.27
C THR A 187 -10.81 0.10 -24.95
N ALA A 188 -10.82 0.92 -25.99
CA ALA A 188 -9.59 1.45 -26.61
C ALA A 188 -8.84 2.44 -25.69
N GLN A 189 -9.54 3.07 -24.75
CA GLN A 189 -9.01 4.12 -23.90
C GLN A 189 -7.83 3.69 -23.02
N SER A 190 -6.79 4.50 -22.99
CA SER A 190 -5.73 4.45 -21.97
C SER A 190 -6.14 5.37 -20.83
N ASN A 191 -6.01 4.90 -19.59
CA ASN A 191 -6.34 5.70 -18.44
C ASN A 191 -5.32 5.47 -17.31
N ARG A 192 -5.04 6.53 -16.55
CA ARG A 192 -4.20 6.50 -15.34
C ARG A 192 -5.03 6.76 -14.08
N SER A 193 -6.03 7.61 -14.21
CA SER A 193 -6.82 8.20 -13.12
C SER A 193 -8.02 7.32 -12.71
N THR A 194 -8.83 7.83 -11.79
CA THR A 194 -10.20 7.34 -11.62
C THR A 194 -11.06 7.72 -12.83
N VAL A 195 -12.22 7.10 -12.97
CA VAL A 195 -13.19 7.45 -14.03
C VAL A 195 -14.22 8.47 -13.57
N ARG A 196 -14.05 9.07 -12.40
CA ARG A 196 -14.93 10.13 -11.93
C ARG A 196 -14.79 11.34 -12.86
N PRO A 197 -15.88 11.81 -13.50
CA PRO A 197 -15.82 12.91 -14.44
C PRO A 197 -15.14 14.15 -13.86
N THR A 198 -14.23 14.72 -14.62
CA THR A 198 -13.38 15.85 -14.19
C THR A 198 -13.16 16.78 -15.38
N ASP A 199 -13.25 18.09 -15.15
CA ASP A 199 -12.90 19.14 -16.10
C ASP A 199 -11.37 19.33 -16.05
N ASN A 200 -10.65 18.76 -17.01
CA ASN A 200 -9.19 18.73 -17.00
C ASN A 200 -8.56 19.96 -17.66
N ASP A 201 -9.28 20.65 -18.52
CA ASP A 201 -8.81 21.84 -19.23
C ASP A 201 -9.42 23.16 -18.71
N ASN A 202 -10.43 23.07 -17.84
CA ASN A 202 -11.13 24.16 -17.15
C ASN A 202 -12.03 25.00 -18.08
N ASP A 203 -12.68 24.38 -19.03
CA ASP A 203 -13.66 25.02 -19.89
C ASP A 203 -15.09 24.97 -19.34
N GLY A 204 -15.34 24.11 -18.34
CA GLY A 204 -16.62 23.91 -17.65
C GLY A 204 -17.42 22.71 -18.13
N LEU A 205 -16.90 21.93 -19.08
CA LEU A 205 -17.41 20.62 -19.48
C LEU A 205 -16.66 19.53 -18.69
N LEU A 206 -17.01 18.27 -18.86
CA LEU A 206 -16.40 17.15 -18.11
C LEU A 206 -16.19 15.97 -19.05
N ASP A 207 -14.97 15.50 -19.19
CA ASP A 207 -14.60 14.32 -19.98
C ASP A 207 -15.09 14.39 -21.45
N GLU A 208 -15.18 15.57 -22.06
CA GLU A 208 -15.85 15.78 -23.34
C GLU A 208 -14.96 15.53 -24.55
N ASP A 209 -13.63 15.58 -24.40
CA ASP A 209 -12.70 15.40 -25.51
C ASP A 209 -11.58 14.39 -25.21
N SER A 210 -12.00 13.14 -25.04
CA SER A 210 -11.06 12.04 -24.89
C SER A 210 -10.56 11.53 -26.24
N PRO A 211 -9.36 10.91 -26.28
CA PRO A 211 -8.84 10.29 -27.50
C PRO A 211 -9.81 9.30 -28.14
N ASP A 212 -9.86 9.29 -29.48
CA ASP A 212 -10.74 8.44 -30.29
C ASP A 212 -9.97 7.43 -31.11
N ASP A 213 -10.55 6.25 -31.28
CA ASP A 213 -10.10 5.23 -32.24
C ASP A 213 -10.71 5.58 -33.63
N ILE A 214 -10.00 6.41 -34.40
CA ILE A 214 -10.49 6.94 -35.70
C ILE A 214 -10.53 5.84 -36.75
N ASN A 215 -9.56 4.93 -36.72
CA ASN A 215 -9.45 3.88 -37.75
C ASN A 215 -10.30 2.64 -37.44
N GLY A 216 -10.80 2.52 -36.17
CA GLY A 216 -11.68 1.46 -35.71
C GLY A 216 -10.98 0.12 -35.46
N ASP A 217 -9.70 0.15 -35.15
CA ASP A 217 -8.92 -1.08 -34.89
C ASP A 217 -8.96 -1.54 -33.43
N GLY A 218 -9.56 -0.75 -32.53
CA GLY A 218 -9.73 -1.03 -31.12
C GLY A 218 -8.55 -0.54 -30.25
N ILE A 219 -7.65 0.25 -30.82
CA ILE A 219 -6.47 0.79 -30.15
C ILE A 219 -6.36 2.28 -30.46
N ILE A 220 -6.12 3.10 -29.48
CA ILE A 220 -5.80 4.52 -29.70
C ILE A 220 -4.29 4.64 -29.79
N LEU A 221 -3.80 4.85 -31.01
CA LEU A 221 -2.38 4.94 -31.34
C LEU A 221 -1.91 6.39 -31.42
N SER A 222 -0.69 6.60 -31.91
CA SER A 222 -0.21 7.91 -32.33
C SER A 222 -0.73 8.23 -33.73
N MET A 223 -1.09 9.49 -33.94
CA MET A 223 -1.48 10.04 -35.21
C MET A 223 -0.46 11.08 -35.67
N ARG A 224 0.08 10.96 -36.89
CA ARG A 224 1.01 11.93 -37.44
C ARG A 224 0.47 12.51 -38.78
N TRP A 225 0.73 13.78 -39.01
CA TRP A 225 0.40 14.44 -40.27
C TRP A 225 1.46 15.46 -40.64
N LYS A 226 1.55 15.78 -41.93
CA LYS A 226 2.47 16.80 -42.43
C LYS A 226 2.01 18.19 -42.04
N ASP A 227 2.91 18.98 -41.54
CA ASP A 227 2.71 20.39 -41.19
C ASP A 227 4.01 21.16 -41.43
N ASP A 228 4.17 21.67 -42.63
CA ASP A 228 5.38 22.38 -43.08
C ASP A 228 5.58 23.74 -42.36
N GLU A 229 4.54 24.25 -41.65
CA GLU A 229 4.63 25.54 -40.96
C GLU A 229 4.92 25.39 -39.45
N LYS A 230 4.33 24.39 -38.84
CA LYS A 230 4.36 24.21 -37.37
C LYS A 230 4.90 22.84 -36.94
N GLY A 231 5.37 22.06 -37.89
CA GLY A 231 5.92 20.75 -37.61
C GLY A 231 7.01 20.80 -36.54
N ASN A 232 6.94 19.85 -35.62
CA ASN A 232 7.88 19.71 -34.50
C ASN A 232 8.43 18.30 -34.38
N MET A 233 8.19 17.48 -35.41
CA MET A 233 8.67 16.10 -35.51
C MET A 233 9.30 15.85 -36.88
N ILE A 234 10.36 15.06 -36.89
CA ILE A 234 10.99 14.49 -38.09
C ILE A 234 11.01 12.98 -37.97
N ILE A 235 11.17 12.28 -39.08
CA ILE A 235 11.54 10.86 -39.06
C ILE A 235 12.92 10.76 -38.41
N ASP A 236 13.08 9.88 -37.43
CA ASP A 236 14.38 9.73 -36.79
C ASP A 236 15.44 9.27 -37.80
N PRO A 237 16.58 9.98 -37.92
CA PRO A 237 17.65 9.60 -38.85
C PRO A 237 18.21 8.21 -38.61
N GLU A 238 18.09 7.67 -37.38
CA GLU A 238 18.58 6.34 -37.01
C GLU A 238 17.58 5.23 -37.35
N ASP A 239 16.32 5.60 -37.62
CA ASP A 239 15.32 4.70 -38.21
C ASP A 239 14.88 5.18 -39.60
N PRO A 240 15.67 4.96 -40.66
CA PRO A 240 15.30 5.36 -42.03
C PRO A 240 14.06 4.63 -42.56
N GLY A 241 13.58 3.59 -41.83
CA GLY A 241 12.29 2.95 -42.08
C GLY A 241 11.10 3.83 -41.77
N GLY A 242 11.29 4.89 -40.99
CA GLY A 242 10.27 5.89 -40.68
C GLY A 242 9.26 5.47 -39.66
N ARG A 243 9.60 4.48 -38.83
CA ARG A 243 8.75 4.05 -37.72
C ARG A 243 8.85 5.05 -36.56
N ILE A 244 10.04 5.47 -36.19
CA ILE A 244 10.30 6.38 -35.06
C ILE A 244 10.29 7.84 -35.47
N MET A 245 9.68 8.69 -34.64
CA MET A 245 9.60 10.13 -34.82
C MET A 245 10.45 10.84 -33.77
N LYS A 246 11.36 11.71 -34.20
CA LYS A 246 12.22 12.52 -33.34
C LYS A 246 11.68 13.93 -33.18
N ARG A 247 11.60 14.42 -31.94
CA ARG A 247 11.14 15.77 -31.64
C ARG A 247 12.22 16.80 -31.99
N VAL A 248 11.79 17.88 -32.66
CA VAL A 248 12.58 19.06 -32.98
C VAL A 248 11.85 20.33 -32.54
N SER A 249 12.45 21.51 -32.71
CA SER A 249 11.77 22.77 -32.38
C SER A 249 10.58 23.00 -33.30
N PRO A 250 9.49 23.66 -32.84
CA PRO A 250 8.36 23.99 -33.71
C PRO A 250 8.80 24.77 -34.97
N GLY A 251 8.37 24.31 -36.13
CA GLY A 251 8.74 24.86 -37.43
C GLY A 251 10.06 24.31 -38.02
N GLU A 252 10.77 23.44 -37.31
CA GLU A 252 11.96 22.74 -37.81
C GLU A 252 11.65 21.29 -38.26
N GLY A 253 10.43 20.82 -38.03
CA GLY A 253 9.97 19.49 -38.40
C GLY A 253 9.03 19.51 -39.63
N ASP A 254 8.84 18.34 -40.23
CA ASP A 254 7.91 18.10 -41.33
C ASP A 254 6.56 17.59 -40.84
N TYR A 255 6.44 17.15 -39.60
CA TYR A 255 5.29 16.48 -39.02
C TYR A 255 4.85 17.06 -37.69
N ARG A 256 3.56 16.87 -37.39
CA ARG A 256 2.99 16.90 -36.06
C ARG A 256 2.69 15.47 -35.63
N LEU A 257 2.73 15.22 -34.30
CA LEU A 257 2.44 13.94 -33.68
C LEU A 257 1.62 14.17 -32.40
N GLU A 258 0.42 13.60 -32.36
CA GLU A 258 -0.49 13.63 -31.21
C GLU A 258 -1.10 12.22 -31.02
N PRO A 259 -1.72 11.90 -29.89
CA PRO A 259 -2.59 10.73 -29.81
C PRO A 259 -3.72 10.81 -30.84
N GLU A 260 -4.20 9.66 -31.29
CA GLU A 260 -5.34 9.54 -32.17
C GLU A 260 -6.60 10.11 -31.50
N GLY A 261 -7.35 10.97 -32.19
CA GLY A 261 -8.55 11.63 -31.69
C GLY A 261 -9.08 12.72 -32.64
N ILE A 262 -10.25 13.23 -32.32
CA ILE A 262 -10.91 14.33 -33.04
C ILE A 262 -11.30 15.43 -32.04
N ASP A 263 -11.58 16.61 -32.52
CA ASP A 263 -12.14 17.73 -31.75
C ASP A 263 -13.63 17.44 -31.50
N ASN A 264 -13.97 16.92 -30.33
CA ASN A 264 -15.30 16.45 -29.98
C ASN A 264 -16.23 17.57 -29.50
N ASP A 265 -15.70 18.63 -28.90
CA ASP A 265 -16.47 19.77 -28.42
C ASP A 265 -16.48 20.97 -29.38
N GLY A 266 -15.55 21.02 -30.32
CA GLY A 266 -15.48 22.05 -31.39
C GLY A 266 -14.66 23.29 -31.00
N ASP A 267 -13.79 23.20 -30.02
CA ASP A 267 -12.91 24.29 -29.53
C ASP A 267 -11.66 24.49 -30.43
N GLY A 268 -11.35 23.52 -31.25
CA GLY A 268 -10.22 23.52 -32.21
C GLY A 268 -8.97 22.83 -31.68
N ARG A 269 -9.04 22.12 -30.57
CA ARG A 269 -8.01 21.21 -30.03
C ARG A 269 -8.47 19.78 -30.20
N ILE A 270 -7.67 18.84 -29.73
CA ILE A 270 -8.02 17.41 -29.68
C ILE A 270 -7.42 16.80 -28.39
N ASN A 271 -8.16 15.93 -27.75
CA ASN A 271 -7.72 15.12 -26.62
C ASN A 271 -7.32 15.91 -25.36
N GLU A 272 -7.89 17.09 -25.09
CA GLU A 272 -7.52 17.90 -23.94
C GLU A 272 -8.25 17.54 -22.66
N ASP A 273 -9.43 16.94 -22.72
CA ASP A 273 -10.21 16.50 -21.56
C ASP A 273 -10.60 15.01 -21.64
N GLY A 274 -9.63 14.17 -21.29
CA GLY A 274 -9.80 12.73 -21.27
C GLY A 274 -10.60 12.24 -20.08
N ILE A 275 -11.08 10.98 -20.15
CA ILE A 275 -11.91 10.34 -19.13
C ILE A 275 -11.26 10.37 -17.74
N GLY A 276 -11.95 10.98 -16.78
CA GLY A 276 -11.50 11.14 -15.39
C GLY A 276 -10.36 12.14 -15.27
N GLY A 277 -9.55 12.07 -14.22
CA GLY A 277 -8.45 13.01 -14.04
C GLY A 277 -7.83 12.96 -12.65
N LEU A 278 -8.49 12.27 -11.71
CA LEU A 278 -8.04 12.19 -10.32
C LEU A 278 -6.98 11.10 -10.15
N ASP A 279 -5.74 11.52 -9.98
CA ASP A 279 -4.60 10.64 -9.75
C ASP A 279 -4.55 10.20 -8.29
N LEU A 280 -4.82 8.93 -8.04
CA LEU A 280 -4.83 8.36 -6.69
C LEU A 280 -3.48 8.47 -5.97
N HIS A 281 -2.39 8.67 -6.71
CA HIS A 281 -1.05 8.88 -6.15
C HIS A 281 -0.76 10.35 -5.83
N ARG A 282 -1.75 11.24 -5.96
CA ARG A 282 -1.67 12.67 -5.59
C ARG A 282 -2.65 13.02 -4.47
N ASN A 283 -3.44 12.06 -4.00
CA ASN A 283 -4.54 12.27 -3.09
C ASN A 283 -4.22 11.91 -1.62
N TYR A 284 -2.98 11.49 -1.30
CA TYR A 284 -2.54 11.23 0.08
C TYR A 284 -2.27 12.52 0.85
N PRO A 285 -2.44 12.54 2.20
CA PRO A 285 -2.40 13.77 2.98
C PRO A 285 -1.00 14.39 3.15
N GLU A 286 0.08 13.58 3.05
CA GLU A 286 1.42 14.11 3.21
C GLU A 286 1.79 15.02 2.05
N ASN A 287 2.16 16.26 2.38
CA ASN A 287 2.50 17.29 1.40
C ASN A 287 1.44 17.54 0.32
N TRP A 288 0.19 17.17 0.58
CA TRP A 288 -0.90 17.38 -0.37
C TRP A 288 -1.01 18.85 -0.80
N ARG A 289 -1.29 19.08 -2.05
CA ARG A 289 -1.51 20.41 -2.64
C ARG A 289 -2.81 20.39 -3.42
N PRO A 290 -3.66 21.42 -3.26
CA PRO A 290 -4.85 21.57 -4.07
C PRO A 290 -4.47 21.75 -5.54
N GLU A 291 -5.35 21.34 -6.41
CA GLU A 291 -5.25 21.71 -7.82
C GLU A 291 -5.36 23.23 -7.96
N SER A 292 -4.62 23.79 -8.89
CA SER A 292 -4.79 25.18 -9.29
C SER A 292 -4.92 25.25 -10.80
N ASN A 293 -5.77 26.15 -11.25
CA ASN A 293 -5.98 26.52 -12.64
C ASN A 293 -4.80 27.32 -13.24
N VAL A 294 -3.62 27.21 -12.67
CA VAL A 294 -2.50 28.03 -13.13
C VAL A 294 -1.67 27.24 -14.11
N GLU A 295 -1.84 27.51 -15.36
CA GLU A 295 -1.03 27.02 -16.48
C GLU A 295 0.49 27.12 -16.25
N ALA A 296 0.92 28.00 -15.36
CA ALA A 296 2.31 28.38 -15.17
C ALA A 296 3.07 27.59 -14.12
N THR A 297 2.44 26.70 -13.37
CA THR A 297 3.11 26.19 -12.17
C THR A 297 3.93 24.93 -12.38
N GLY A 298 3.89 24.34 -13.56
CA GLY A 298 4.57 23.08 -13.74
C GLY A 298 4.26 22.14 -12.57
N ARG A 299 5.08 21.16 -12.30
CA ARG A 299 4.91 20.23 -11.18
C ARG A 299 5.22 20.82 -9.80
N GLY A 300 5.32 22.16 -9.64
CA GLY A 300 5.87 22.76 -8.43
C GLY A 300 4.90 22.98 -7.28
N PHE A 301 3.69 23.49 -7.52
CA PHE A 301 2.77 23.90 -6.45
C PHE A 301 1.47 23.13 -6.44
N THR A 302 1.07 22.61 -7.58
CA THR A 302 -0.18 21.88 -7.74
C THR A 302 0.09 20.66 -8.57
N GLN A 303 -0.66 19.61 -8.26
CA GLN A 303 -0.60 18.37 -9.04
C GLN A 303 -1.98 18.19 -9.66
N ARG A 304 -2.06 18.03 -10.97
CA ARG A 304 -3.29 17.57 -11.59
C ARG A 304 -3.71 16.25 -10.95
N GLY A 305 -4.99 16.10 -10.74
CA GLY A 305 -5.57 14.90 -10.14
C GLY A 305 -5.43 14.81 -8.62
N ALA A 306 -5.09 15.90 -7.90
CA ALA A 306 -4.96 15.88 -6.43
C ALA A 306 -6.30 15.69 -5.71
N GLY A 307 -7.42 15.97 -6.36
CA GLY A 307 -8.76 15.94 -5.79
C GLY A 307 -9.09 17.19 -4.98
N GLU A 308 -10.33 17.27 -4.51
CA GLU A 308 -10.85 18.44 -3.77
C GLU A 308 -10.19 18.62 -2.40
N TYR A 309 -9.83 17.53 -1.75
CA TYR A 309 -9.15 17.48 -0.44
C TYR A 309 -8.39 16.16 -0.30
N PRO A 310 -7.42 16.08 0.63
CA PRO A 310 -6.70 14.82 0.85
C PRO A 310 -7.66 13.69 1.19
N LEU A 311 -7.50 12.54 0.54
CA LEU A 311 -8.39 11.37 0.70
C LEU A 311 -9.83 11.62 0.23
N SER A 312 -10.04 12.51 -0.76
CA SER A 312 -11.34 12.68 -1.41
C SER A 312 -11.78 11.39 -2.10
N GLU A 313 -10.83 10.66 -2.68
CA GLU A 313 -11.11 9.43 -3.41
C GLU A 313 -11.27 8.23 -2.46
N THR A 314 -12.27 7.42 -2.73
CA THR A 314 -12.63 6.26 -1.92
C THR A 314 -11.50 5.22 -1.91
N GLU A 315 -10.87 5.04 -3.03
CA GLU A 315 -9.73 4.15 -3.25
C GLU A 315 -8.58 4.50 -2.30
N THR A 316 -8.11 5.75 -2.33
CA THR A 316 -7.03 6.25 -1.46
C THR A 316 -7.44 6.26 0.01
N ARG A 317 -8.67 6.75 0.29
CA ARG A 317 -9.21 6.79 1.66
C ARG A 317 -9.28 5.40 2.28
N SER A 318 -9.67 4.38 1.51
CA SER A 318 -9.75 3.00 2.00
C SER A 318 -8.39 2.41 2.36
N VAL A 319 -7.32 2.75 1.64
CA VAL A 319 -5.94 2.36 1.98
C VAL A 319 -5.53 2.96 3.32
N VAL A 320 -5.69 4.28 3.46
CA VAL A 320 -5.30 4.98 4.70
C VAL A 320 -6.12 4.50 5.89
N THR A 321 -7.43 4.35 5.75
CA THR A 321 -8.31 3.87 6.82
C THR A 321 -7.94 2.45 7.24
N PHE A 322 -7.66 1.57 6.26
CA PHE A 322 -7.21 0.21 6.52
C PHE A 322 -5.90 0.23 7.32
N LEU A 323 -4.88 0.94 6.87
CA LEU A 323 -3.58 1.01 7.54
C LEU A 323 -3.70 1.56 8.96
N LEU A 324 -4.46 2.64 9.17
CA LEU A 324 -4.65 3.22 10.51
C LEU A 324 -5.37 2.27 11.47
N SER A 325 -6.21 1.37 10.96
CA SER A 325 -6.87 0.31 11.76
C SER A 325 -6.03 -0.96 11.90
N HIS A 326 -4.91 -1.08 11.16
CA HIS A 326 -4.00 -2.23 11.18
C HIS A 326 -2.54 -1.80 11.43
N PRO A 327 -2.22 -1.24 12.60
CA PRO A 327 -0.88 -0.71 12.89
C PRO A 327 0.23 -1.77 12.90
N ASN A 328 -0.14 -3.06 12.84
CA ASN A 328 0.77 -4.19 12.68
C ASN A 328 1.43 -4.28 11.29
N VAL A 329 0.93 -3.55 10.29
CA VAL A 329 1.56 -3.47 8.96
C VAL A 329 2.86 -2.69 9.06
N TYR A 330 3.96 -3.34 8.71
CA TYR A 330 5.30 -2.76 8.77
C TYR A 330 5.87 -2.44 7.39
N ILE A 331 5.54 -3.25 6.39
CA ILE A 331 6.00 -3.13 5.02
C ILE A 331 4.78 -2.91 4.12
N VAL A 332 4.90 -1.95 3.23
CA VAL A 332 3.93 -1.65 2.18
C VAL A 332 4.66 -1.54 0.85
N ASN A 333 4.09 -2.09 -0.20
CA ASN A 333 4.50 -1.80 -1.57
C ASN A 333 3.27 -1.56 -2.45
N SER A 334 3.22 -0.37 -3.03
CA SER A 334 2.19 0.08 -3.96
C SER A 334 2.82 0.12 -5.34
N MET A 335 2.42 -0.78 -6.22
CA MET A 335 3.14 -1.01 -7.46
C MET A 335 2.50 -0.29 -8.63
N ASP A 336 3.33 0.37 -9.42
CA ASP A 336 3.02 1.11 -10.63
C ASP A 336 3.79 0.51 -11.84
N THR A 337 3.73 1.12 -13.02
CA THR A 337 4.45 0.63 -14.20
C THR A 337 5.05 1.74 -15.05
N ARG A 338 5.95 1.39 -15.98
CA ARG A 338 6.58 2.15 -17.04
C ARG A 338 8.03 2.58 -16.79
N VAL A 339 8.51 2.58 -15.56
CA VAL A 339 9.90 2.94 -15.25
C VAL A 339 10.45 1.93 -14.24
N PRO A 340 11.05 0.80 -14.65
CA PRO A 340 11.46 -0.26 -13.74
C PRO A 340 12.46 0.24 -12.69
N MET A 341 11.95 0.48 -11.48
CA MET A 341 12.69 1.10 -10.40
C MET A 341 12.05 0.80 -9.04
N HIS A 342 12.87 0.58 -8.02
CA HIS A 342 12.41 0.55 -6.64
C HIS A 342 12.37 1.97 -6.08
N LEU A 343 11.16 2.51 -5.87
CA LEU A 343 10.95 3.88 -5.44
C LEU A 343 10.63 3.96 -3.95
N ARG A 344 11.44 4.72 -3.23
CA ARG A 344 11.26 5.03 -1.82
C ARG A 344 10.96 6.51 -1.59
N PRO A 345 10.40 6.89 -0.42
CA PRO A 345 10.28 8.30 -0.05
C PRO A 345 11.67 8.93 0.16
N PRO A 346 11.76 10.27 0.19
CA PRO A 346 10.67 11.22 0.02
C PRO A 346 10.44 11.64 -1.43
N SER A 347 9.30 12.28 -1.67
CA SER A 347 8.94 12.80 -3.00
C SER A 347 9.15 14.32 -3.15
N THR A 348 9.60 15.02 -2.09
CA THR A 348 9.71 16.49 -2.09
C THR A 348 11.10 17.03 -1.73
N SER A 349 12.04 16.14 -1.44
CA SER A 349 13.43 16.48 -1.08
C SER A 349 14.30 15.21 -1.12
N PRO A 350 15.63 15.32 -1.14
CA PRO A 350 16.51 14.14 -1.07
C PRO A 350 16.31 13.34 0.23
N SER A 351 16.43 12.01 0.13
CA SER A 351 16.20 11.10 1.26
C SER A 351 17.22 11.27 2.40
N ASP A 352 18.46 11.56 2.11
CA ASP A 352 19.54 11.78 3.08
C ASP A 352 19.38 13.09 3.88
N GLU A 353 18.59 14.04 3.38
CA GLU A 353 18.30 15.29 4.09
C GLU A 353 17.09 15.17 5.06
N ARG A 354 16.18 14.25 4.82
CA ARG A 354 14.88 14.24 5.48
C ARG A 354 14.59 12.99 6.31
N MET A 355 15.14 11.85 5.92
CA MET A 355 14.93 10.59 6.63
C MET A 355 15.93 10.41 7.77
N TYR A 356 15.55 9.65 8.78
CA TYR A 356 16.52 9.16 9.75
C TYR A 356 17.52 8.23 9.08
N GLU A 357 18.79 8.38 9.38
CA GLU A 357 19.88 7.59 8.78
C GLU A 357 19.65 6.09 8.99
N GLU A 358 19.25 5.70 10.21
CA GLU A 358 18.99 4.29 10.56
C GLU A 358 17.84 3.68 9.72
N ASP A 359 16.84 4.48 9.38
CA ASP A 359 15.71 4.04 8.56
C ASP A 359 16.09 3.99 7.08
N LEU A 360 16.85 4.99 6.61
CA LEU A 360 17.33 5.06 5.23
C LEU A 360 18.25 3.87 4.89
N GLU A 361 19.07 3.42 5.84
CA GLU A 361 19.90 2.22 5.66
C GLU A 361 19.07 0.97 5.37
N TRP A 362 17.86 0.83 5.96
CA TRP A 362 16.95 -0.27 5.63
C TRP A 362 16.42 -0.16 4.21
N TYR A 363 16.05 1.03 3.74
CA TYR A 363 15.63 1.23 2.36
C TYR A 363 16.76 0.90 1.38
N LYS A 364 17.97 1.42 1.58
CA LYS A 364 19.14 1.09 0.76
C LYS A 364 19.45 -0.40 0.75
N TYR A 365 19.29 -1.08 1.89
CA TYR A 365 19.46 -2.52 1.97
C TYR A 365 18.45 -3.27 1.09
N PHE A 366 17.18 -2.87 1.10
CA PHE A 366 16.15 -3.45 0.25
C PHE A 366 16.31 -3.05 -1.22
N ASP A 367 16.76 -1.85 -1.52
CA ASP A 367 17.10 -1.40 -2.88
C ASP A 367 18.07 -2.39 -3.55
N GLU A 368 19.15 -2.77 -2.85
CA GLU A 368 20.14 -3.70 -3.37
C GLU A 368 19.62 -5.14 -3.52
N ILE A 369 18.75 -5.58 -2.62
CA ILE A 369 18.10 -6.89 -2.73
C ILE A 369 17.09 -6.87 -3.88
N GLY A 370 16.29 -5.82 -3.96
CA GLY A 370 15.27 -5.64 -5.00
C GLY A 370 15.91 -5.71 -6.39
N LYS A 371 16.94 -4.91 -6.65
CA LYS A 371 17.67 -4.95 -7.93
C LYS A 371 18.18 -6.33 -8.31
N LYS A 372 18.64 -7.12 -7.34
CA LYS A 372 19.11 -8.49 -7.59
C LYS A 372 18.00 -9.46 -7.96
N ILE A 373 16.82 -9.30 -7.38
CA ILE A 373 15.68 -10.20 -7.59
C ILE A 373 14.94 -9.83 -8.87
N THR A 374 14.68 -8.54 -9.07
CA THR A 374 13.87 -8.03 -10.19
C THR A 374 14.69 -7.84 -11.46
N GLY A 375 15.98 -7.56 -11.33
CA GLY A 375 16.83 -7.15 -12.43
C GLY A 375 16.75 -5.66 -12.74
N TYR A 376 16.03 -4.87 -11.94
CA TYR A 376 15.94 -3.43 -12.15
C TYR A 376 17.31 -2.76 -11.97
N GLN A 377 17.63 -1.84 -12.88
CA GLN A 377 18.91 -1.11 -12.83
C GLN A 377 18.89 -0.01 -11.79
N ARG A 378 17.71 0.51 -11.45
CA ARG A 378 17.53 1.71 -10.64
C ARG A 378 16.78 1.40 -9.33
N ALA A 379 17.21 2.08 -8.29
CA ALA A 379 16.50 2.21 -7.03
C ALA A 379 16.87 3.56 -6.40
N GLY A 380 15.93 4.25 -5.77
CA GLY A 380 16.22 5.53 -5.20
C GLY A 380 14.99 6.27 -4.69
N ASP A 381 15.17 7.53 -4.28
CA ASP A 381 14.03 8.34 -3.86
C ASP A 381 13.27 8.97 -5.03
N VAL A 382 12.00 9.22 -4.78
CA VAL A 382 11.10 9.79 -5.78
C VAL A 382 11.53 11.19 -6.20
N TYR A 383 12.06 11.98 -5.28
CA TYR A 383 12.44 13.36 -5.57
C TYR A 383 13.66 13.46 -6.49
N GLN A 384 14.79 12.87 -6.07
CA GLN A 384 16.06 13.03 -6.76
C GLN A 384 16.22 12.02 -7.91
N ASP A 385 15.99 10.74 -7.63
CA ASP A 385 16.36 9.65 -8.53
C ASP A 385 15.30 9.39 -9.61
N TYR A 386 14.02 9.69 -9.32
CA TYR A 386 12.92 9.57 -10.28
C TYR A 386 12.51 10.93 -10.86
N GLY A 387 12.26 11.91 -10.02
CA GLY A 387 11.76 13.24 -10.40
C GLY A 387 12.84 14.22 -10.91
N GLY A 388 14.13 13.86 -10.83
CA GLY A 388 15.23 14.75 -11.24
C GLY A 388 15.28 16.05 -10.46
N GLY A 389 14.89 16.05 -9.18
CA GLY A 389 14.80 17.24 -8.32
C GLY A 389 13.46 17.99 -8.43
N ASN A 390 12.47 17.44 -9.12
CA ASN A 390 11.12 18.01 -9.17
C ASN A 390 10.24 17.34 -8.11
N PRO A 391 9.62 18.11 -7.19
CA PRO A 391 8.80 17.55 -6.14
C PRO A 391 7.48 16.97 -6.68
N LEU A 392 7.06 15.85 -6.10
CA LEU A 392 5.74 15.27 -6.29
C LEU A 392 4.99 15.34 -4.95
N PHE A 393 3.71 15.72 -4.98
CA PHE A 393 2.91 15.97 -3.79
C PHE A 393 1.79 14.96 -3.63
N GLY A 394 1.34 14.74 -2.38
CA GLY A 394 0.26 13.81 -2.07
C GLY A 394 0.59 12.35 -2.33
N HIS A 395 1.84 11.96 -2.12
CA HIS A 395 2.38 10.64 -2.48
C HIS A 395 2.18 9.60 -1.35
N GLY A 396 1.81 8.37 -1.71
CA GLY A 396 1.57 7.29 -0.75
C GLY A 396 2.77 6.91 0.11
N PRO A 397 3.97 6.65 -0.45
CA PRO A 397 5.18 6.36 0.31
C PRO A 397 5.56 7.42 1.34
N ASP A 398 5.33 8.71 1.05
CA ASP A 398 5.56 9.80 2.01
C ASP A 398 4.60 9.72 3.19
N PHE A 399 3.30 9.50 2.95
CA PHE A 399 2.34 9.23 4.03
C PHE A 399 2.78 8.02 4.85
N GLY A 400 3.21 6.96 4.20
CA GLY A 400 3.66 5.72 4.82
C GLY A 400 4.82 5.92 5.78
N TYR A 401 5.83 6.65 5.38
CA TYR A 401 6.99 6.91 6.23
C TYR A 401 6.67 7.93 7.33
N TRP A 402 6.13 9.12 6.98
CA TRP A 402 5.98 10.23 7.92
C TRP A 402 4.81 10.08 8.89
N TYR A 403 3.64 9.61 8.42
CA TYR A 403 2.43 9.54 9.25
C TYR A 403 2.11 8.15 9.79
N TYR A 404 2.53 7.12 9.05
CA TYR A 404 2.27 5.74 9.45
C TYR A 404 3.50 5.05 10.03
N GLY A 405 4.73 5.50 9.71
CA GLY A 405 6.00 4.99 10.22
C GLY A 405 6.34 3.59 9.70
N SER A 406 6.03 3.27 8.45
CA SER A 406 6.34 2.01 7.78
C SER A 406 7.45 2.16 6.75
N ILE A 407 8.00 1.02 6.31
CA ILE A 407 8.69 0.94 5.04
C ILE A 407 7.61 0.90 3.96
N TRP A 408 7.59 1.86 3.04
CA TRP A 408 6.66 1.90 1.93
C TRP A 408 7.39 2.19 0.64
N TYR A 409 7.34 1.23 -0.28
CA TYR A 409 7.81 1.36 -1.64
C TYR A 409 6.67 1.68 -2.60
N GLY A 410 6.97 2.48 -3.63
CA GLY A 410 6.11 2.70 -4.78
C GLY A 410 6.81 2.19 -6.03
N ASP A 411 6.99 0.87 -6.11
CA ASP A 411 7.79 0.26 -7.18
C ASP A 411 7.13 0.44 -8.54
N GLU A 412 7.96 0.75 -9.51
CA GLU A 412 7.60 0.83 -10.92
C GLU A 412 8.07 -0.42 -11.66
N LEU A 413 7.18 -1.07 -12.41
CA LEU A 413 7.45 -2.27 -13.18
C LEU A 413 7.56 -1.95 -14.65
N TRP A 414 8.22 -2.83 -15.39
CA TRP A 414 8.23 -2.84 -16.83
C TRP A 414 8.87 -1.62 -17.53
N ASN A 415 9.74 -1.90 -18.40
CA ASN A 415 10.12 -1.28 -19.66
C ASN A 415 11.23 -2.14 -20.31
N GLY A 416 10.94 -2.80 -21.41
CA GLY A 416 11.85 -3.77 -22.03
C GLY A 416 13.17 -3.19 -22.50
N ALA A 417 13.17 -1.97 -23.06
CA ALA A 417 14.36 -1.35 -23.59
C ALA A 417 15.29 -0.73 -22.56
N ARG A 418 14.80 -0.42 -21.35
CA ARG A 418 15.58 0.34 -20.36
C ARG A 418 16.76 -0.43 -19.74
N PHE A 419 16.99 -1.65 -20.15
CA PHE A 419 18.09 -2.46 -19.64
C PHE A 419 19.21 -2.67 -20.64
N LYS A 420 19.03 -2.27 -21.89
CA LYS A 420 20.00 -2.52 -22.96
C LYS A 420 20.01 -1.35 -23.92
N ASP A 421 21.15 -0.79 -24.11
CA ASP A 421 21.51 0.10 -25.19
C ASP A 421 21.85 -0.81 -26.39
N TYR A 422 21.00 -0.83 -27.40
CA TYR A 422 21.10 -1.72 -28.56
C TYR A 422 21.95 -1.13 -29.67
N ASP A 423 22.14 0.19 -29.68
CA ASP A 423 22.93 0.87 -30.71
C ASP A 423 24.28 1.37 -30.23
N ASP A 424 24.58 1.19 -28.93
CA ASP A 424 25.84 1.57 -28.29
C ASP A 424 26.11 3.10 -28.38
N ASP A 425 25.04 3.92 -28.38
CA ASP A 425 25.15 5.39 -28.43
C ASP A 425 25.30 6.04 -27.04
N GLY A 426 25.03 5.27 -25.98
CA GLY A 426 25.17 5.63 -24.57
C GLY A 426 23.90 6.15 -23.91
N ASP A 427 22.82 6.30 -24.66
CA ASP A 427 21.47 6.58 -24.16
C ASP A 427 20.58 5.32 -24.32
N ILE A 428 19.41 5.32 -23.72
CA ILE A 428 18.41 4.28 -23.91
C ILE A 428 17.08 4.96 -24.27
N ASP A 429 16.66 4.83 -25.50
CA ASP A 429 15.56 5.59 -26.06
C ASP A 429 14.55 4.73 -26.88
N GLU A 430 13.80 5.38 -27.77
CA GLU A 430 12.78 4.71 -28.61
C GLU A 430 13.40 3.82 -29.69
N ILE A 431 14.62 4.07 -30.12
CA ILE A 431 15.34 3.20 -31.06
C ILE A 431 15.69 1.89 -30.40
N ASP A 432 16.17 1.91 -29.14
CA ASP A 432 16.42 0.71 -28.37
C ASP A 432 15.13 -0.08 -28.12
N LEU A 433 14.05 0.62 -27.84
CA LEU A 433 12.74 0.02 -27.64
C LEU A 433 12.26 -0.68 -28.92
N LEU A 434 12.43 -0.05 -30.08
CA LEU A 434 12.11 -0.63 -31.37
C LEU A 434 12.97 -1.87 -31.67
N ARG A 435 14.28 -1.80 -31.40
CA ARG A 435 15.18 -2.96 -31.58
C ARG A 435 14.85 -4.09 -30.63
N TRP A 436 14.51 -3.79 -29.38
CA TRP A 436 14.02 -4.80 -28.44
C TRP A 436 12.74 -5.46 -28.97
N ASP A 437 11.82 -4.68 -29.52
CA ASP A 437 10.58 -5.21 -30.11
C ASP A 437 10.88 -6.15 -31.28
N ASP A 438 11.72 -5.73 -32.21
CA ASP A 438 12.10 -6.52 -33.37
C ASP A 438 12.84 -7.82 -32.96
N GLU A 439 13.77 -7.78 -32.01
CA GLU A 439 14.62 -8.90 -31.64
C GLU A 439 14.00 -9.86 -30.60
N GLU A 440 13.34 -9.31 -29.59
CA GLU A 440 12.89 -10.06 -28.41
C GLU A 440 11.35 -10.25 -28.39
N ASN A 441 10.60 -9.39 -29.09
CA ASN A 441 9.14 -9.39 -29.11
C ASN A 441 8.53 -9.74 -30.49
N ASN A 442 9.31 -10.12 -31.48
CA ASN A 442 8.91 -10.43 -32.86
C ASN A 442 8.27 -9.26 -33.63
N GLY A 443 8.50 -8.03 -33.23
CA GLY A 443 7.90 -6.85 -33.84
C GLY A 443 6.40 -6.67 -33.55
N ASP A 444 5.88 -7.31 -32.52
CA ASP A 444 4.43 -7.23 -32.21
C ASP A 444 4.05 -5.99 -31.38
N GLY A 445 5.04 -5.22 -30.92
CA GLY A 445 4.82 -4.04 -30.08
C GLY A 445 4.65 -2.75 -30.89
N PHE A 446 5.26 -2.67 -32.08
CA PHE A 446 5.11 -1.52 -32.97
C PHE A 446 4.08 -1.79 -34.05
N ILE A 447 3.09 -0.91 -34.19
CA ILE A 447 2.05 -0.98 -35.23
C ILE A 447 2.45 -0.05 -36.36
N GLU A 448 2.59 -0.60 -37.56
CA GLU A 448 3.03 0.14 -38.74
C GLU A 448 2.08 1.28 -39.10
N TRP A 449 2.67 2.42 -39.50
CA TRP A 449 1.91 3.59 -39.91
C TRP A 449 0.98 3.30 -41.08
N THR A 450 -0.32 3.54 -40.93
CA THR A 450 -1.36 3.35 -41.92
C THR A 450 -2.10 4.65 -42.23
N GLU A 451 -2.43 4.87 -43.51
CA GLU A 451 -3.16 6.07 -43.92
C GLU A 451 -4.60 6.06 -43.38
N ALA A 452 -5.01 7.20 -42.81
CA ALA A 452 -6.39 7.48 -42.42
C ALA A 452 -6.81 8.90 -42.85
N VAL A 453 -8.07 9.25 -42.64
CA VAL A 453 -8.60 10.58 -42.97
C VAL A 453 -9.16 11.22 -41.71
N HIS A 454 -8.54 12.29 -41.29
CA HIS A 454 -8.98 13.09 -40.14
C HIS A 454 -9.91 14.24 -40.62
N PRO A 455 -11.00 14.55 -39.90
CA PRO A 455 -11.98 15.58 -40.32
C PRO A 455 -11.36 16.97 -40.55
N VAL A 456 -10.37 17.35 -39.74
CA VAL A 456 -9.71 18.66 -39.75
C VAL A 456 -8.40 18.62 -40.52
N TYR A 457 -7.52 17.65 -40.25
CA TYR A 457 -6.16 17.60 -40.80
C TYR A 457 -6.08 16.89 -42.16
N GLY A 458 -7.19 16.30 -42.63
CA GLY A 458 -7.23 15.59 -43.90
C GLY A 458 -6.47 14.26 -43.84
N LYS A 459 -5.45 14.10 -44.67
CA LYS A 459 -4.65 12.87 -44.71
C LYS A 459 -3.70 12.80 -43.52
N VAL A 460 -3.84 11.75 -42.74
CA VAL A 460 -3.00 11.45 -41.57
C VAL A 460 -2.48 10.01 -41.66
N GLU A 461 -1.51 9.67 -40.82
CA GLU A 461 -1.05 8.30 -40.61
C GLU A 461 -1.19 7.94 -39.14
N ILE A 462 -1.75 6.75 -38.85
CA ILE A 462 -1.97 6.21 -37.52
C ILE A 462 -1.07 4.99 -37.32
N GLY A 463 -0.34 4.93 -36.20
CA GLY A 463 0.62 3.88 -35.91
C GLY A 463 1.42 4.18 -34.64
N GLY A 464 2.55 3.50 -34.47
CA GLY A 464 3.42 3.65 -33.33
C GLY A 464 3.38 2.50 -32.34
N PHE A 465 4.04 2.65 -31.20
CA PHE A 465 4.04 1.61 -30.18
C PHE A 465 2.65 1.44 -29.57
N HIS A 466 2.26 0.17 -29.34
CA HIS A 466 1.02 -0.15 -28.65
C HIS A 466 1.02 0.44 -27.23
N PRO A 467 0.16 1.44 -26.91
CA PRO A 467 0.28 2.21 -25.68
C PRO A 467 0.02 1.38 -24.41
N LYS A 468 -0.90 0.42 -24.47
CA LYS A 468 -1.33 -0.38 -23.34
C LYS A 468 -0.43 -1.58 -23.07
N PHE A 469 -0.26 -2.44 -24.06
CA PHE A 469 0.37 -3.75 -23.90
C PHE A 469 1.78 -3.83 -24.50
N PHE A 470 2.44 -2.68 -24.56
CA PHE A 470 3.85 -2.56 -24.88
C PHE A 470 4.48 -1.39 -24.13
N SER A 471 3.92 -0.17 -24.24
CA SER A 471 4.50 0.99 -23.55
C SER A 471 4.19 0.99 -22.05
N GLN A 472 2.93 0.76 -21.65
CA GLN A 472 2.50 0.81 -20.25
C GLN A 472 2.72 -0.51 -19.51
N ASN A 473 2.43 -1.62 -20.16
CA ASN A 473 2.57 -2.98 -19.59
C ASN A 473 3.34 -3.86 -20.58
N PRO A 474 4.01 -4.93 -20.11
CA PRO A 474 4.68 -5.86 -21.01
C PRO A 474 3.69 -6.51 -21.98
N PRO A 475 4.11 -6.88 -23.19
CA PRO A 475 3.37 -7.84 -23.98
C PRO A 475 3.08 -9.10 -23.15
N ALA A 476 1.89 -9.68 -23.34
CA ALA A 476 1.42 -10.77 -22.47
C ALA A 476 2.42 -11.94 -22.34
N ARG A 477 3.13 -12.27 -23.41
CA ARG A 477 4.19 -13.32 -23.39
C ARG A 477 5.35 -13.02 -22.44
N HIS A 478 5.59 -11.77 -22.09
CA HIS A 478 6.64 -11.31 -21.18
C HIS A 478 6.13 -11.01 -19.76
N LEU A 479 4.83 -11.13 -19.51
CA LEU A 479 4.21 -10.74 -18.25
C LEU A 479 4.73 -11.51 -17.04
N LEU A 480 4.84 -12.84 -17.16
CA LEU A 480 5.18 -13.71 -16.02
C LEU A 480 6.49 -13.35 -15.31
N PRO A 481 7.62 -13.08 -15.98
CA PRO A 481 8.85 -12.71 -15.28
C PRO A 481 8.70 -11.42 -14.46
N TRP A 482 8.02 -10.42 -14.98
CA TRP A 482 7.80 -9.13 -14.31
C TRP A 482 6.90 -9.26 -13.09
N ALA A 483 5.76 -9.90 -13.23
CA ALA A 483 4.83 -10.16 -12.13
C ALA A 483 5.49 -11.02 -11.04
N LYS A 484 6.16 -12.11 -11.43
CA LYS A 484 6.82 -13.04 -10.51
C LYS A 484 7.98 -12.40 -9.75
N ASN A 485 8.90 -11.72 -10.43
CA ASN A 485 10.10 -11.20 -9.79
C ASN A 485 9.76 -10.09 -8.81
N GLN A 486 8.80 -9.22 -9.15
CA GLN A 486 8.30 -8.22 -8.21
C GLN A 486 7.63 -8.85 -6.99
N ALA A 487 6.82 -9.89 -7.19
CA ALA A 487 6.20 -10.64 -6.09
C ALA A 487 7.25 -11.31 -5.18
N LEU A 488 8.33 -11.82 -5.75
CA LEU A 488 9.45 -12.39 -4.97
C LEU A 488 10.22 -11.33 -4.19
N PHE A 489 10.37 -10.11 -4.71
CA PHE A 489 10.94 -9.01 -3.94
C PHE A 489 10.04 -8.64 -2.76
N ASN A 490 8.73 -8.52 -2.97
CA ASN A 490 7.76 -8.30 -1.91
C ASN A 490 7.84 -9.38 -0.82
N LEU A 491 7.93 -10.64 -1.23
CA LEU A 491 8.10 -11.77 -0.30
C LEU A 491 9.43 -11.71 0.46
N GLU A 492 10.52 -11.32 -0.22
CA GLU A 492 11.83 -11.18 0.43
C GLU A 492 11.82 -10.12 1.53
N MET A 493 11.15 -8.99 1.31
CA MET A 493 10.99 -7.98 2.36
C MET A 493 10.31 -8.54 3.61
N VAL A 494 9.27 -9.38 3.44
CA VAL A 494 8.55 -10.01 4.56
C VAL A 494 9.45 -10.91 5.41
N LYS A 495 10.43 -11.59 4.81
CA LYS A 495 11.39 -12.44 5.54
C LYS A 495 12.22 -11.68 6.57
N HIS A 496 12.26 -10.36 6.46
CA HIS A 496 13.03 -9.48 7.35
C HIS A 496 12.19 -8.87 8.48
N LEU A 497 10.88 -9.08 8.49
CA LEU A 497 10.00 -8.58 9.54
C LEU A 497 10.46 -9.02 10.92
N PRO A 498 10.24 -8.21 11.98
CA PRO A 498 10.55 -8.61 13.33
C PRO A 498 9.73 -9.84 13.72
N MET A 499 10.32 -10.71 14.51
CA MET A 499 9.68 -11.91 15.05
C MET A 499 10.12 -12.09 16.49
N LEU A 500 9.16 -11.99 17.40
CA LEU A 500 9.46 -12.11 18.83
C LEU A 500 9.47 -13.58 19.26
N GLU A 501 10.41 -13.92 20.13
CA GLU A 501 10.51 -15.23 20.78
C GLU A 501 10.81 -15.06 22.26
N TRP A 502 10.32 -16.01 23.07
CA TRP A 502 10.66 -16.08 24.47
C TRP A 502 12.14 -16.46 24.63
N ASP A 503 12.86 -15.68 25.47
CA ASP A 503 14.21 -16.06 25.91
C ASP A 503 14.12 -16.69 27.32
N ASP A 504 13.95 -15.88 28.36
CA ASP A 504 13.96 -16.38 29.74
C ASP A 504 13.01 -15.58 30.65
N ILE A 505 12.56 -16.24 31.77
CA ILE A 505 11.90 -15.58 32.89
C ILE A 505 12.62 -15.98 34.16
N LYS A 506 13.35 -15.04 34.75
CA LYS A 506 14.11 -15.25 36.01
C LYS A 506 13.34 -14.71 37.18
N VAL A 507 13.24 -15.53 38.24
CA VAL A 507 12.66 -15.12 39.52
C VAL A 507 13.76 -15.17 40.58
N LYS A 508 14.05 -14.03 41.23
CA LYS A 508 15.09 -13.90 42.22
C LYS A 508 14.50 -13.36 43.51
N LYS A 509 14.74 -14.09 44.63
CA LYS A 509 14.36 -13.65 45.96
C LYS A 509 15.24 -12.48 46.39
N GLU A 510 14.64 -11.41 46.94
CA GLU A 510 15.33 -10.21 47.42
C GLU A 510 14.87 -9.86 48.85
N LYS A 511 15.67 -9.07 49.53
CA LYS A 511 15.32 -8.60 50.85
C LYS A 511 14.29 -7.48 50.77
N SER A 512 13.13 -7.67 51.39
CA SER A 512 12.13 -6.61 51.49
C SER A 512 12.51 -5.56 52.53
N TYR A 513 12.20 -4.29 52.20
CA TYR A 513 12.28 -3.21 53.18
C TYR A 513 11.10 -3.20 54.16
N LYS A 514 10.02 -3.90 53.87
CA LYS A 514 8.86 -4.04 54.73
C LYS A 514 9.04 -5.27 55.62
N LYS A 515 8.91 -5.07 56.94
CA LYS A 515 9.00 -6.13 57.91
C LYS A 515 7.95 -7.22 57.63
N ASP A 516 8.30 -8.47 57.86
CA ASP A 516 7.43 -9.65 57.67
C ASP A 516 6.93 -9.84 56.21
N SER A 517 7.76 -9.50 55.22
CA SER A 517 7.48 -9.74 53.81
C SER A 517 8.76 -10.06 53.04
N THR A 518 8.62 -10.68 51.89
CA THR A 518 9.71 -11.02 50.96
C THR A 518 9.45 -10.41 49.60
N ASP A 519 10.45 -9.76 49.04
CA ASP A 519 10.38 -9.23 47.70
C ASP A 519 10.98 -10.23 46.68
N TYR A 520 10.41 -10.30 45.53
CA TYR A 520 10.90 -11.09 44.40
C TYR A 520 11.04 -10.20 43.19
N ARG A 521 12.21 -10.26 42.55
CA ARG A 521 12.44 -9.63 41.25
C ARG A 521 12.16 -10.66 40.17
N ILE A 522 11.31 -10.29 39.23
CA ILE A 522 10.95 -11.08 38.05
C ILE A 522 11.54 -10.35 36.85
N THR A 523 12.51 -10.95 36.17
CA THR A 523 13.08 -10.42 34.93
C THR A 523 12.53 -11.23 33.77
N VAL A 524 11.73 -10.59 32.95
CA VAL A 524 11.16 -11.17 31.74
C VAL A 524 12.01 -10.75 30.54
N THR A 525 12.57 -11.71 29.82
CA THR A 525 13.43 -11.50 28.65
C THR A 525 12.82 -12.14 27.41
N TYR A 526 12.82 -11.38 26.32
CA TYR A 526 12.40 -11.82 25.00
C TYR A 526 13.41 -11.38 23.93
N ARG A 527 13.37 -11.99 22.77
CA ARG A 527 14.27 -11.72 21.67
C ARG A 527 13.50 -11.40 20.40
N ASN A 528 13.98 -10.42 19.64
CA ASN A 528 13.57 -10.23 18.26
C ASN A 528 14.53 -11.05 17.36
N THR A 529 14.04 -12.13 16.77
CA THR A 529 14.82 -13.00 15.87
C THR A 529 14.75 -12.55 14.41
N GLY A 530 13.87 -11.61 14.08
CA GLY A 530 13.82 -10.94 12.79
C GLY A 530 15.00 -9.97 12.60
N LYS A 531 15.19 -9.48 11.38
CA LYS A 531 16.26 -8.52 11.07
C LYS A 531 15.85 -7.07 11.35
N LEU A 532 14.63 -6.68 10.96
CA LEU A 532 14.09 -5.35 11.25
C LEU A 532 13.88 -5.15 12.77
N PRO A 533 14.08 -3.92 13.28
CA PRO A 533 13.66 -3.58 14.65
C PRO A 533 12.12 -3.65 14.75
N THR A 534 11.57 -3.67 15.98
CA THR A 534 10.10 -3.65 16.16
C THR A 534 9.45 -2.32 15.78
N ALA A 535 10.21 -1.29 15.49
CA ALA A 535 9.76 -0.05 14.87
C ALA A 535 10.93 0.68 14.19
N LEU A 536 10.66 1.37 13.09
CA LEU A 536 11.56 2.35 12.48
C LEU A 536 11.75 3.54 13.43
N LYS A 537 12.84 4.28 13.26
CA LYS A 537 13.10 5.49 14.06
C LYS A 537 11.99 6.52 13.89
N GLN A 538 11.52 6.75 12.67
CA GLN A 538 10.38 7.61 12.39
C GLN A 538 9.11 7.16 13.12
N ALA A 539 8.89 5.85 13.20
CA ALA A 539 7.72 5.28 13.86
C ALA A 539 7.63 5.62 15.36
N HIS A 540 8.74 5.97 16.03
CA HIS A 540 8.72 6.45 17.41
C HIS A 540 7.92 7.74 17.59
N LEU A 541 7.71 8.51 16.50
CA LEU A 541 6.91 9.73 16.52
C LEU A 541 5.43 9.48 16.18
N VAL A 542 5.10 8.28 15.71
CA VAL A 542 3.76 7.91 15.24
C VAL A 542 2.97 7.27 16.39
N LYS A 543 1.89 7.93 16.82
CA LYS A 543 1.14 7.54 18.02
C LYS A 543 0.55 6.13 18.01
N ILE A 544 0.24 5.58 16.82
CA ILE A 544 -0.32 4.23 16.70
C ILE A 544 0.75 3.13 16.85
N VAL A 545 2.04 3.47 16.68
CA VAL A 545 3.15 2.54 16.90
C VAL A 545 3.66 2.72 18.32
N LYS A 546 3.40 1.74 19.17
CA LYS A 546 3.74 1.79 20.58
C LYS A 546 5.01 1.01 20.85
N GLU A 547 5.69 1.38 21.93
CA GLU A 547 6.79 0.58 22.47
C GLU A 547 6.33 -0.85 22.76
N ASP A 548 7.25 -1.80 22.64
CA ASP A 548 7.01 -3.16 23.09
C ASP A 548 6.61 -3.14 24.57
N GLN A 549 5.63 -3.95 24.94
CA GLN A 549 5.09 -4.00 26.29
C GLN A 549 5.27 -5.39 26.88
N VAL A 550 5.74 -5.44 28.10
CA VAL A 550 5.82 -6.66 28.90
C VAL A 550 4.78 -6.58 30.00
N THR A 551 3.95 -7.59 30.11
CA THR A 551 2.92 -7.69 31.16
C THR A 551 3.17 -8.93 31.99
N ILE A 552 3.09 -8.79 33.31
CA ILE A 552 2.95 -9.92 34.24
C ILE A 552 1.54 -9.91 34.84
N SER A 553 0.98 -11.08 35.06
CA SER A 553 -0.37 -11.26 35.63
C SER A 553 -0.41 -12.40 36.65
N PHE A 554 -1.34 -12.28 37.59
CA PHE A 554 -1.59 -13.24 38.64
C PHE A 554 -3.09 -13.40 38.90
N ASP A 555 -3.49 -14.49 39.56
CA ASP A 555 -4.88 -14.66 40.02
C ASP A 555 -5.28 -13.51 40.95
N ARG A 556 -6.40 -12.88 40.67
CA ARG A 556 -6.95 -11.76 41.47
C ARG A 556 -7.10 -12.08 42.94
N LYS A 557 -7.42 -13.33 43.29
CA LYS A 557 -7.55 -13.80 44.69
C LYS A 557 -6.27 -13.65 45.51
N LEU A 558 -5.11 -13.57 44.85
CA LEU A 558 -3.83 -13.41 45.53
C LEU A 558 -3.56 -11.97 45.96
N VAL A 559 -4.17 -10.99 45.32
CA VAL A 559 -3.94 -9.56 45.48
C VAL A 559 -5.12 -8.80 46.09
N GLU A 560 -6.34 -9.37 46.04
CA GLU A 560 -7.57 -8.76 46.52
C GLU A 560 -7.99 -9.37 47.87
N GLY A 561 -8.74 -8.61 48.69
CA GLY A 561 -9.28 -9.02 49.99
C GLY A 561 -8.64 -8.29 51.19
N GLU A 562 -9.11 -8.63 52.38
CA GLU A 562 -8.62 -8.03 53.64
C GLU A 562 -7.20 -8.49 54.03
N ASP A 563 -6.78 -9.69 53.60
CA ASP A 563 -5.46 -10.28 53.86
C ASP A 563 -4.83 -10.81 52.54
N PRO A 564 -4.34 -9.92 51.65
CA PRO A 564 -3.75 -10.31 50.40
C PRO A 564 -2.47 -11.14 50.60
N VAL A 565 -2.25 -12.14 49.75
CA VAL A 565 -1.04 -12.97 49.77
C VAL A 565 0.15 -12.19 49.20
N MET A 566 -0.08 -11.34 48.22
CA MET A 566 0.95 -10.61 47.47
C MET A 566 0.51 -9.21 47.04
N LYS A 567 1.48 -8.42 46.63
CA LYS A 567 1.27 -7.14 45.93
C LYS A 567 2.31 -6.99 44.81
N ILE A 568 1.89 -6.53 43.65
CA ILE A 568 2.81 -6.06 42.60
C ILE A 568 3.28 -4.65 43.01
N ILE A 569 4.58 -4.43 43.04
CA ILE A 569 5.19 -3.14 43.39
C ILE A 569 5.44 -2.39 42.08
N SER A 570 4.64 -1.37 41.80
CA SER A 570 4.95 -0.45 40.72
C SER A 570 6.01 0.54 41.19
N GLU A 571 7.17 0.53 40.57
CA GLU A 571 8.14 1.63 40.75
C GLU A 571 7.65 2.84 39.92
N GLU A 572 6.73 3.62 40.45
CA GLU A 572 6.56 5.01 40.00
C GLU A 572 7.77 5.84 40.52
N ARG A 573 8.92 5.70 39.88
CA ARG A 573 10.01 6.66 40.00
C ARG A 573 10.11 7.52 38.78
N GLY A 574 9.44 8.65 38.84
CA GLY A 574 10.04 9.80 38.26
C GLY A 574 9.42 10.48 37.06
N ARG A 575 9.05 11.69 37.31
CA ARG A 575 8.96 12.83 36.38
C ARG A 575 7.68 12.96 35.54
N GLY A 576 6.67 13.42 36.23
CA GLY A 576 5.52 14.07 35.59
C GLY A 576 4.59 14.60 36.66
N ARG A 577 4.82 15.82 37.19
CA ARG A 577 3.83 16.55 37.98
C ARG A 577 2.62 16.86 37.09
N GLY A 578 1.74 15.87 36.90
CA GLY A 578 0.40 16.07 36.40
C GLY A 578 -0.57 16.27 37.57
N TYR A 579 -1.33 17.33 37.54
CA TYR A 579 -2.26 17.84 38.57
C TYR A 579 -3.45 16.92 38.89
N TYR A 580 -3.52 15.70 38.35
CA TYR A 580 -4.61 14.74 38.55
C TYR A 580 -4.30 13.53 39.45
N GLY A 581 -3.19 13.53 40.16
CA GLY A 581 -2.68 12.38 40.95
C GLY A 581 -3.22 12.21 42.35
N ARG A 582 -4.39 12.73 42.75
CA ARG A 582 -4.84 12.71 44.16
C ARG A 582 -6.09 11.87 44.45
N TYR A 583 -6.64 11.11 43.52
CA TYR A 583 -7.82 10.25 43.75
C TYR A 583 -7.69 8.80 43.26
N GLY A 584 -6.48 8.32 42.99
CA GLY A 584 -6.23 6.89 42.79
C GLY A 584 -6.08 6.20 44.15
N ARG A 585 -7.15 5.63 44.72
CA ARG A 585 -7.03 4.63 45.78
C ARG A 585 -6.13 3.52 45.28
N ASP A 586 -5.17 3.06 46.10
CA ASP A 586 -4.36 1.84 45.91
C ASP A 586 -5.29 0.62 45.64
N ARG A 587 -5.81 0.51 44.43
CA ARG A 587 -6.51 -0.71 44.02
C ARG A 587 -5.48 -1.79 43.84
N ALA A 588 -5.69 -2.92 44.49
CA ALA A 588 -4.88 -4.10 44.30
C ALA A 588 -4.88 -4.45 42.79
N GLN A 589 -3.70 -4.43 42.19
CA GLN A 589 -3.53 -4.76 40.77
C GLN A 589 -3.05 -6.20 40.63
N SER A 590 -3.83 -7.04 39.91
CA SER A 590 -3.43 -8.41 39.61
C SER A 590 -2.53 -8.51 38.37
N SER A 591 -2.34 -7.42 37.63
CA SER A 591 -1.43 -7.35 36.50
C SER A 591 -0.71 -6.00 36.46
N LEU A 592 0.49 -6.00 35.87
CA LEU A 592 1.27 -4.79 35.59
C LEU A 592 1.91 -4.90 34.23
N THR A 593 1.73 -3.86 33.41
CA THR A 593 2.35 -3.70 32.10
C THR A 593 3.41 -2.61 32.17
N LEU A 594 4.59 -2.88 31.62
CA LEU A 594 5.69 -1.92 31.48
C LEU A 594 6.13 -1.81 30.02
N ASP A 595 6.39 -0.58 29.59
CA ASP A 595 6.98 -0.32 28.28
C ASP A 595 8.43 -0.81 28.24
N ALA A 596 8.81 -1.45 27.14
CA ALA A 596 10.12 -2.08 26.96
C ALA A 596 10.99 -1.42 25.88
N GLY A 597 10.55 -0.28 25.34
CA GLY A 597 11.19 0.33 24.17
C GLY A 597 10.92 -0.48 22.91
N TYR A 598 11.82 -0.40 21.95
CA TYR A 598 11.71 -1.13 20.67
C TYR A 598 12.88 -2.11 20.54
N ALA A 599 12.57 -3.39 20.35
CA ALA A 599 13.60 -4.43 20.23
C ALA A 599 14.29 -4.35 18.87
N GLN A 600 15.63 -4.24 18.89
CA GLN A 600 16.45 -4.28 17.68
C GLN A 600 16.50 -5.70 17.09
N GLY A 601 16.73 -5.79 15.78
CA GLY A 601 16.85 -7.08 15.10
C GLY A 601 18.01 -7.91 15.66
N GLY A 602 17.76 -9.20 15.88
CA GLY A 602 18.72 -10.13 16.45
C GLY A 602 19.03 -9.94 17.94
N CYS A 603 18.42 -8.94 18.60
CA CYS A 603 18.73 -8.57 20.00
C CYS A 603 17.70 -9.10 20.99
N THR A 604 18.13 -9.24 22.24
CA THR A 604 17.26 -9.48 23.40
C THR A 604 16.85 -8.16 24.05
N ASN A 605 15.64 -8.15 24.60
CA ASN A 605 15.11 -7.06 25.39
C ASN A 605 14.50 -7.61 26.68
N SER A 606 14.43 -6.82 27.75
CA SER A 606 13.92 -7.29 29.03
C SER A 606 13.24 -6.21 29.85
N ARG A 607 12.37 -6.66 30.78
CA ARG A 607 11.79 -5.82 31.85
C ARG A 607 11.82 -6.52 33.19
N GLU A 608 12.01 -5.71 34.24
CA GLU A 608 12.03 -6.16 35.60
C GLU A 608 10.78 -5.72 36.36
N PHE A 609 10.23 -6.62 37.13
CA PHE A 609 9.07 -6.41 37.97
C PHE A 609 9.42 -6.78 39.40
N THR A 610 8.87 -6.10 40.39
CA THR A 610 9.00 -6.45 41.81
C THR A 610 7.64 -6.87 42.34
N VAL A 611 7.63 -8.04 42.97
CA VAL A 611 6.45 -8.60 43.66
C VAL A 611 6.78 -8.81 45.11
N ARG A 612 5.91 -8.36 46.00
CA ARG A 612 6.05 -8.56 47.46
C ARG A 612 5.08 -9.62 47.92
N LEU A 613 5.60 -10.63 48.61
CA LEU A 613 4.82 -11.64 49.30
C LEU A 613 4.74 -11.29 50.79
N TYR A 614 3.56 -11.38 51.39
CA TYR A 614 3.28 -11.15 52.81
C TYR A 614 3.29 -12.42 53.63
N ARG A 615 3.29 -13.60 52.97
CA ARG A 615 3.44 -14.92 53.55
C ARG A 615 4.10 -15.88 52.59
N GLU A 616 4.73 -16.92 53.09
CA GLU A 616 5.30 -17.97 52.22
C GLU A 616 4.19 -18.69 51.46
N ALA A 617 4.29 -18.71 50.13
CA ALA A 617 3.38 -19.38 49.23
C ALA A 617 4.08 -19.63 47.90
N GLU A 618 3.77 -20.77 47.27
CA GLU A 618 4.10 -20.98 45.86
C GLU A 618 3.05 -20.25 45.01
N ILE A 619 3.47 -19.32 44.20
CA ILE A 619 2.57 -18.49 43.36
C ILE A 619 2.92 -18.67 41.91
N ARG A 620 1.93 -18.96 41.10
CA ARG A 620 2.02 -19.00 39.63
C ARG A 620 1.62 -17.64 39.08
N GLY A 621 2.41 -17.16 38.15
CA GLY A 621 2.13 -15.98 37.34
C GLY A 621 2.35 -16.28 35.87
N GLU A 622 1.86 -15.41 35.04
CA GLU A 622 1.98 -15.46 33.59
C GLU A 622 2.63 -14.17 33.10
N ALA A 623 3.44 -14.28 32.06
CA ALA A 623 4.00 -13.14 31.35
C ALA A 623 3.55 -13.16 29.89
N THR A 624 3.28 -11.98 29.35
CA THR A 624 3.01 -11.76 27.92
C THR A 624 3.91 -10.64 27.40
N VAL A 625 4.24 -10.67 26.13
CA VAL A 625 4.89 -9.56 25.42
C VAL A 625 4.03 -9.17 24.24
N SER A 626 3.77 -7.89 24.07
CA SER A 626 3.08 -7.37 22.91
C SER A 626 3.88 -6.25 22.24
N SER A 627 3.98 -6.29 20.95
CA SER A 627 4.64 -5.31 20.10
C SER A 627 3.73 -4.94 18.94
N THR A 628 3.60 -3.66 18.64
CA THR A 628 2.74 -3.20 17.55
C THR A 628 3.12 -3.85 16.22
N ARG A 629 4.41 -4.01 15.95
CA ARG A 629 4.93 -4.55 14.69
C ARG A 629 5.81 -5.77 14.83
N GLY A 630 6.05 -6.21 16.07
CA GLY A 630 6.76 -7.45 16.38
C GLY A 630 5.85 -8.62 16.69
N GLY A 631 4.54 -8.37 16.81
CA GLY A 631 3.55 -9.38 17.16
C GLY A 631 3.40 -9.61 18.66
N ILE A 632 2.72 -10.69 19.02
CA ILE A 632 2.39 -11.01 20.41
C ILE A 632 3.00 -12.36 20.79
N LEU A 633 3.76 -12.39 21.91
CA LEU A 633 4.10 -13.62 22.60
C LEU A 633 2.99 -13.94 23.60
N LYS A 634 2.33 -15.08 23.37
CA LYS A 634 1.29 -15.60 24.27
C LYS A 634 1.87 -15.93 25.64
N GLU A 635 1.01 -16.15 26.63
CA GLU A 635 1.33 -16.39 28.02
C GLU A 635 2.43 -17.45 28.20
N LYS A 636 3.43 -17.10 29.00
CA LYS A 636 4.46 -18.01 29.51
C LYS A 636 4.39 -18.03 31.03
N GLU A 637 4.12 -19.20 31.58
CA GLU A 637 4.03 -19.38 33.05
C GLU A 637 5.40 -19.23 33.72
N PHE A 638 5.39 -18.71 34.95
CA PHE A 638 6.50 -18.71 35.87
C PHE A 638 6.04 -18.93 37.31
N VAL A 639 6.95 -19.35 38.19
CA VAL A 639 6.63 -19.69 39.58
C VAL A 639 7.52 -18.90 40.56
N ILE A 640 6.90 -18.29 41.56
CA ILE A 640 7.56 -17.68 42.70
C ILE A 640 7.53 -18.71 43.83
N LYS A 641 8.73 -19.09 44.39
CA LYS A 641 8.87 -20.07 45.47
C LYS A 641 9.57 -19.47 46.65
#